data_218894cec2380cb2fbc6ee98b44b4293
#
_entry.id   218894cec2380cb2fbc6ee98b44b4293
#
_cell.length_a   1.000
_cell.length_b   1.000
_cell.length_c   1.000
_cell.angle_alpha   90.00
_cell.angle_beta   90.00
_cell.angle_gamma   90.00
#
_symmetry.space_group_name_H-M   'P 1'
#
loop_
_entity.id
_entity.type
_entity.pdbx_description
1 polymer ?
#
loop_
_entity_poly.entity_id
_entity_poly.type
_entity_poly.pdbx_seq_one_letter_code
_entity_poly.pdbx_strand_id
1 'polypeptide(L)'
;MTEESLRPSRLEHAQHPVAIVHEGFFVYANALFLQRLGYRSFDDLQAVPLLDMVDERYHERLREHLDAAKKSAGTEQRHPQTKLTLHRADDLPLSAGCTSFRTRFGGEDCVQLNLTTAGDANLLGRLGALPWRHYLSLLFLLLFTVLPSTLLLKLNINNAPDVYFPDDEPAVVLDRELRTRFPNDQVFVLLFEGVALFSDGFLDAYDGLRRSLEKLPEIDEVVAVTTQDHIAGTQDDFIVEPLIDVRTLAQSRPADRQERVLQDELSKGVMAAADGSALAMVAIPKKSGNSIERLALEEQILAAVQDARLKGYLVAMAGQIPLDVAQLRSMLRDNMIFIPATVATGLTLIWWLFRRWLAVMLAGVAIGVVTNSTVAIYVLLDQPFTLVSSIIPPLLSALTVAALVHLFNGLFIASKLGYSGAERVARAIQEVDRPALFAALTTAGGLASLGTSPIVPIKTFGLISALGTLLIYLVVFRILPNIVVRWDKRPWTNVRGSAHLVDGIVSALYRFGIRQPALVIGMVCVLLALGAPQLRNVVVETNLQEFFDFNHPVREQTRYIEDKLVGTMAVSVIFDADARDGLKDPRTLQLIRDFQQWSKAQPEIDRSFGLPDFVQEMHWAFNAENPAFRQLPDDRELITQYLLIYDGEDIYDFVDRDFQHSQIALNINVHSANDISRVLENIREYLRDNVGDALRWEIAGNGRLFADMEDLLVSGQVYSLWGALVLIFVFMLFFLRSFWAALLCMIPNLSPIFLIFVIMGLTGIWLDMATAMIASVAIGIAVDDTIHV
;
A
#
# COMPACT_ATOMS: atom_id res chain seq x y z
N MET A 1 41.48 44.63 43.62
CA MET A 1 40.17 43.99 43.67
C MET A 1 40.34 42.67 44.39
N THR A 2 39.56 42.52 45.45
CA THR A 2 39.67 41.59 46.56
C THR A 2 39.63 40.08 46.11
N GLU A 3 40.56 39.33 46.76
CA GLU A 3 40.62 37.84 46.70
C GLU A 3 39.31 37.20 47.13
N GLU A 4 38.47 36.94 46.17
CA GLU A 4 37.21 36.15 46.40
C GLU A 4 37.55 34.68 46.28
N SER A 5 37.79 34.01 47.42
CA SER A 5 37.88 32.54 47.50
C SER A 5 36.68 31.94 46.85
N LEU A 6 36.87 31.03 45.87
CA LEU A 6 35.78 30.30 45.20
C LEU A 6 34.95 29.54 46.25
N ARG A 7 33.67 29.88 46.41
CA ARG A 7 32.75 29.18 47.32
C ARG A 7 32.35 27.84 46.68
N PRO A 8 32.34 26.72 47.40
CA PRO A 8 31.94 25.39 46.93
C PRO A 8 30.58 25.38 46.20
N SER A 9 29.65 26.23 46.66
CA SER A 9 28.31 26.33 46.05
C SER A 9 28.28 26.83 44.60
N ARG A 10 29.27 27.57 44.14
CA ARG A 10 29.39 27.98 42.71
C ARG A 10 29.94 26.88 41.83
N LEU A 11 30.82 26.05 42.36
CA LEU A 11 31.42 24.91 41.64
C LEU A 11 30.46 23.74 41.50
N GLU A 12 29.58 23.52 42.50
CA GLU A 12 28.53 22.50 42.47
C GLU A 12 27.50 22.75 41.36
N HIS A 13 27.24 24.02 41.04
CA HIS A 13 26.33 24.39 39.94
C HIS A 13 27.01 24.66 38.61
N ALA A 14 28.32 24.31 38.47
CA ALA A 14 29.01 24.42 37.19
C ALA A 14 28.42 23.47 36.16
N GLN A 15 28.21 23.95 34.94
CA GLN A 15 27.60 23.19 33.84
C GLN A 15 28.57 22.20 33.17
N HIS A 16 29.77 21.99 33.73
CA HIS A 16 30.78 21.08 33.22
C HIS A 16 31.47 20.34 34.36
N PRO A 17 32.10 19.18 34.13
CA PRO A 17 32.86 18.45 35.12
C PRO A 17 34.04 19.26 35.61
N VAL A 18 34.03 19.57 36.91
CA VAL A 18 35.08 20.35 37.57
C VAL A 18 35.63 19.60 38.77
N ALA A 19 36.96 19.60 38.88
CA ALA A 19 37.65 19.14 40.08
C ALA A 19 38.73 20.15 40.48
N ILE A 20 39.06 20.19 41.78
CA ILE A 20 40.18 20.95 42.31
C ILE A 20 41.20 19.96 42.87
N VAL A 21 42.45 20.21 42.53
CA VAL A 21 43.60 19.35 42.90
C VAL A 21 44.61 20.17 43.66
N HIS A 22 45.06 19.65 44.81
CA HIS A 22 46.17 20.16 45.58
C HIS A 22 47.24 19.09 45.76
N GLU A 23 48.50 19.38 45.43
CA GLU A 23 49.63 18.45 45.50
C GLU A 23 49.41 17.06 44.84
N GLY A 24 48.58 16.99 43.82
CA GLY A 24 48.28 15.76 43.10
C GLY A 24 47.10 14.97 43.62
N PHE A 25 46.40 15.44 44.63
CA PHE A 25 45.19 14.83 45.21
C PHE A 25 43.95 15.70 44.99
N PHE A 26 42.78 15.09 44.88
CA PHE A 26 41.55 15.82 44.77
C PHE A 26 41.10 16.40 46.10
N VAL A 27 40.88 17.69 46.14
CA VAL A 27 40.33 18.41 47.32
C VAL A 27 38.85 18.78 47.12
N TYR A 28 38.39 18.75 45.89
CA TYR A 28 36.98 18.96 45.53
C TYR A 28 36.69 18.35 44.13
N ALA A 29 35.48 17.82 43.95
CA ALA A 29 34.92 17.49 42.67
C ALA A 29 33.40 17.68 42.69
N ASN A 30 32.83 18.27 41.63
CA ASN A 30 31.38 18.46 41.52
C ASN A 30 30.71 17.15 41.11
N ALA A 31 29.39 17.04 41.30
CA ALA A 31 28.60 15.88 40.97
C ALA A 31 28.78 15.39 39.51
N LEU A 32 28.98 16.33 38.56
CA LEU A 32 29.23 15.99 37.16
C LEU A 32 30.57 15.33 36.92
N PHE A 33 31.61 15.72 37.67
CA PHE A 33 32.95 15.12 37.58
C PHE A 33 32.91 13.69 38.11
N LEU A 34 32.29 13.47 39.28
CA LEU A 34 32.10 12.17 39.89
C LEU A 34 31.33 11.20 38.97
N GLN A 35 30.20 11.66 38.46
CA GLN A 35 29.36 10.88 37.55
C GLN A 35 30.09 10.49 36.27
N ARG A 36 30.88 11.37 35.68
CA ARG A 36 31.65 11.12 34.45
C ARG A 36 32.71 10.06 34.63
N LEU A 37 33.34 10.04 35.79
CA LEU A 37 34.37 9.07 36.12
C LEU A 37 33.87 7.84 36.83
N GLY A 38 32.56 7.75 37.14
CA GLY A 38 31.93 6.56 37.70
C GLY A 38 32.08 6.41 39.20
N TYR A 39 32.50 7.45 39.92
CA TYR A 39 32.60 7.47 41.38
C TYR A 39 31.26 7.80 42.04
N ARG A 40 30.92 7.09 43.14
CA ARG A 40 29.64 7.25 43.83
C ARG A 40 29.63 8.46 44.77
N SER A 41 30.79 8.75 45.39
CA SER A 41 30.98 9.85 46.33
C SER A 41 32.33 10.52 46.12
N PHE A 42 32.51 11.74 46.69
CA PHE A 42 33.79 12.39 46.68
C PHE A 42 34.83 11.65 47.56
N ASP A 43 34.36 10.98 48.62
CA ASP A 43 35.24 10.21 49.50
C ASP A 43 35.94 9.07 48.77
N ASP A 44 35.24 8.46 47.79
CA ASP A 44 35.85 7.42 46.95
C ASP A 44 36.93 7.95 46.00
N LEU A 45 36.81 9.22 45.56
CA LEU A 45 37.76 9.89 44.65
C LEU A 45 38.92 10.49 45.39
N GLN A 46 38.75 10.99 46.60
CA GLN A 46 39.75 11.70 47.38
C GLN A 46 41.01 10.86 47.68
N ALA A 47 40.84 9.52 47.80
CA ALA A 47 41.90 8.58 48.06
C ALA A 47 42.73 8.22 46.80
N VAL A 48 42.31 8.67 45.63
CA VAL A 48 42.97 8.32 44.35
C VAL A 48 43.86 9.46 43.90
N PRO A 49 45.19 9.27 43.70
CA PRO A 49 46.08 10.27 43.13
C PRO A 49 45.63 10.61 41.70
N LEU A 50 45.71 11.85 41.30
CA LEU A 50 45.33 12.28 39.93
C LEU A 50 46.15 11.52 38.84
N LEU A 51 47.42 11.22 39.09
CA LEU A 51 48.28 10.54 38.17
C LEU A 51 47.83 9.09 37.95
N ASP A 52 47.30 8.40 38.95
CA ASP A 52 46.84 7.00 38.85
C ASP A 52 45.55 6.90 38.05
N MET A 53 44.83 8.00 37.89
CA MET A 53 43.65 8.07 37.02
C MET A 53 43.97 8.37 35.56
N VAL A 54 45.21 8.69 35.22
CA VAL A 54 45.60 9.06 33.85
C VAL A 54 46.51 7.98 33.30
N ASP A 55 46.24 7.57 32.05
CA ASP A 55 47.08 6.59 31.36
C ASP A 55 48.57 7.05 31.36
N GLU A 56 49.49 6.13 31.69
CA GLU A 56 50.93 6.40 31.88
C GLU A 56 51.55 7.21 30.72
N ARG A 57 51.07 6.99 29.52
CA ARG A 57 51.54 7.71 28.30
C ARG A 57 51.30 9.23 28.33
N TYR A 58 50.47 9.70 29.24
CA TYR A 58 50.13 11.13 29.38
C TYR A 58 50.62 11.76 30.68
N HIS A 59 51.32 11.01 31.58
CA HIS A 59 51.79 11.49 32.86
C HIS A 59 52.72 12.71 32.73
N GLU A 60 53.68 12.69 31.81
CA GLU A 60 54.61 13.79 31.57
C GLU A 60 53.89 15.05 31.08
N ARG A 61 52.99 14.89 30.13
CA ARG A 61 52.17 16.00 29.61
C ARG A 61 51.26 16.58 30.67
N LEU A 62 50.71 15.78 31.56
CA LEU A 62 49.84 16.23 32.63
C LEU A 62 50.67 17.02 33.66
N ARG A 63 51.88 16.54 34.01
CA ARG A 63 52.79 17.26 34.91
C ARG A 63 53.17 18.62 34.34
N GLU A 64 53.63 18.71 33.12
CA GLU A 64 53.93 19.94 32.42
C GLU A 64 52.72 20.91 32.43
N HIS A 65 51.50 20.38 32.18
CA HIS A 65 50.27 21.15 32.15
C HIS A 65 49.88 21.70 33.54
N LEU A 66 50.05 20.91 34.58
CA LEU A 66 49.81 21.33 35.97
C LEU A 66 50.86 22.33 36.45
N ASP A 67 52.17 22.14 36.11
CA ASP A 67 53.23 23.05 36.46
C ASP A 67 53.12 24.40 35.73
N ALA A 68 52.69 24.40 34.48
CA ALA A 68 52.37 25.60 33.73
C ALA A 68 51.20 26.38 34.40
N ALA A 69 50.14 25.66 34.86
CA ALA A 69 49.05 26.26 35.58
C ALA A 69 49.47 26.87 36.92
N LYS A 70 50.40 26.25 37.69
CA LYS A 70 50.90 26.75 38.97
C LYS A 70 51.78 28.02 38.78
N LYS A 71 52.54 28.11 37.67
CA LYS A 71 53.43 29.23 37.35
C LYS A 71 52.77 30.45 36.75
N SER A 72 51.50 30.36 36.39
CA SER A 72 50.71 31.42 35.79
C SER A 72 50.48 32.57 36.76
N ALA A 73 50.78 33.80 36.33
CA ALA A 73 50.74 35.00 37.18
C ALA A 73 49.36 35.62 37.43
N GLY A 74 48.28 34.99 36.95
CA GLY A 74 46.90 35.45 37.09
C GLY A 74 45.88 34.36 37.25
N THR A 75 44.85 34.63 38.04
CA THR A 75 43.79 33.67 38.39
C THR A 75 42.81 33.31 37.23
N GLU A 76 42.97 33.86 36.03
CA GLU A 76 42.05 33.66 34.90
C GLU A 76 42.69 33.24 33.58
N GLN A 77 44.02 32.97 33.54
CA GLN A 77 44.70 32.52 32.32
C GLN A 77 44.42 31.04 32.09
N ARG A 78 43.51 30.76 31.09
CA ARG A 78 43.23 29.38 30.65
C ARG A 78 44.42 28.85 29.84
N HIS A 79 44.99 27.75 30.30
CA HIS A 79 45.97 27.00 29.53
C HIS A 79 45.33 26.22 28.36
N PRO A 80 46.02 26.01 27.23
CA PRO A 80 45.46 25.32 26.09
C PRO A 80 45.01 23.91 26.48
N GLN A 81 43.90 23.48 25.89
CA GLN A 81 43.28 22.17 26.14
C GLN A 81 44.24 21.02 25.82
N THR A 82 44.53 20.18 26.81
CA THR A 82 45.36 18.99 26.66
C THR A 82 44.45 17.77 26.61
N LYS A 83 44.62 16.91 25.58
CA LYS A 83 43.89 15.66 25.49
C LYS A 83 44.56 14.59 26.37
N LEU A 84 43.79 14.00 27.26
CA LEU A 84 44.19 12.95 28.18
C LEU A 84 43.25 11.74 28.07
N THR A 85 43.77 10.55 28.36
CA THR A 85 42.93 9.39 28.62
C THR A 85 42.92 9.12 30.11
N LEU A 86 41.70 9.16 30.71
CA LEU A 86 41.47 8.92 32.13
C LEU A 86 40.89 7.51 32.32
N HIS A 87 41.24 6.85 33.40
CA HIS A 87 40.61 5.62 33.85
C HIS A 87 39.44 5.96 34.77
N ARG A 88 38.30 5.36 34.49
CA ARG A 88 37.08 5.47 35.31
C ARG A 88 37.18 4.50 36.49
N ALA A 89 36.30 4.65 37.47
CA ALA A 89 36.19 3.74 38.61
C ALA A 89 35.88 2.27 38.22
N ASP A 90 35.41 2.05 36.98
CA ASP A 90 35.15 0.75 36.35
C ASP A 90 36.30 0.28 35.40
N ASP A 91 37.49 0.88 35.51
CA ASP A 91 38.68 0.65 34.68
C ASP A 91 38.52 0.92 33.18
N LEU A 92 37.38 1.44 32.75
CA LEU A 92 37.16 1.78 31.34
C LEU A 92 37.86 3.10 30.97
N PRO A 93 38.57 3.16 29.83
CA PRO A 93 39.29 4.38 29.42
C PRO A 93 38.28 5.46 28.93
N LEU A 94 38.45 6.69 29.46
CA LEU A 94 37.71 7.89 29.06
C LEU A 94 38.67 8.91 28.42
N SER A 95 38.53 9.14 27.12
CA SER A 95 39.31 10.21 26.46
C SER A 95 38.65 11.56 26.70
N ALA A 96 39.33 12.50 27.35
CA ALA A 96 38.84 13.82 27.67
C ALA A 96 39.88 14.91 27.36
N GLY A 97 39.39 16.07 26.98
CA GLY A 97 40.24 17.30 26.99
C GLY A 97 40.26 17.91 28.38
N CYS A 98 41.41 18.21 28.90
CA CYS A 98 41.60 18.89 30.21
C CYS A 98 42.08 20.30 30.01
N THR A 99 41.39 21.26 30.63
CA THR A 99 41.89 22.63 30.80
C THR A 99 42.12 22.88 32.26
N SER A 100 43.22 23.56 32.62
CA SER A 100 43.61 23.84 33.98
C SER A 100 43.84 25.33 34.19
N PHE A 101 43.63 25.81 35.40
CA PHE A 101 44.00 27.16 35.83
C PHE A 101 44.23 27.20 37.34
N ARG A 102 45.09 28.14 37.79
CA ARG A 102 45.39 28.34 39.21
C ARG A 102 44.17 28.90 39.94
N THR A 103 43.85 28.35 41.07
CA THR A 103 42.75 28.80 41.94
C THR A 103 43.17 28.71 43.39
N ARG A 104 42.48 29.44 44.29
CA ARG A 104 42.59 29.29 45.75
C ARG A 104 41.38 28.60 46.30
N PHE A 105 41.57 27.51 47.00
CA PHE A 105 40.47 26.76 47.62
C PHE A 105 40.86 26.37 49.05
N GLY A 106 40.01 26.71 50.02
CA GLY A 106 40.32 26.46 51.44
C GLY A 106 41.50 27.27 52.02
N GLY A 107 41.94 28.31 51.28
CA GLY A 107 43.09 29.13 51.65
C GLY A 107 44.46 28.69 51.06
N GLU A 108 44.45 27.55 50.38
CA GLU A 108 45.58 26.92 49.72
C GLU A 108 45.64 27.19 48.23
N ASP A 109 46.83 27.22 47.65
CA ASP A 109 47.02 27.34 46.18
C ASP A 109 46.76 25.99 45.51
N CYS A 110 45.67 25.91 44.72
CA CYS A 110 45.19 24.72 44.05
C CYS A 110 45.13 24.92 42.53
N VAL A 111 44.95 23.82 41.80
CA VAL A 111 44.69 23.81 40.36
C VAL A 111 43.28 23.30 40.10
N GLN A 112 42.45 24.12 39.47
CA GLN A 112 41.13 23.69 39.00
C GLN A 112 41.30 23.01 37.64
N LEU A 113 40.70 21.83 37.51
CA LEU A 113 40.59 21.02 36.28
C LEU A 113 39.17 21.03 35.73
N ASN A 114 39.00 21.39 34.47
CA ASN A 114 37.75 21.25 33.76
C ASN A 114 37.93 20.21 32.69
N LEU A 115 37.06 19.20 32.71
CA LEU A 115 37.06 18.13 31.69
C LEU A 115 36.04 18.42 30.58
N THR A 116 36.50 18.27 29.35
CA THR A 116 35.67 18.25 28.14
C THR A 116 35.85 16.91 27.46
N THR A 117 34.80 16.15 27.28
CA THR A 117 34.89 14.86 26.61
C THR A 117 34.85 15.00 25.09
N ALA A 118 35.55 14.14 24.36
CA ALA A 118 35.60 14.17 22.89
C ALA A 118 34.19 13.93 22.21
N GLY A 119 33.16 13.58 22.98
CA GLY A 119 31.78 13.48 22.51
C GLY A 119 31.11 14.85 22.27
N ASP A 120 31.67 15.95 22.79
CA ASP A 120 31.07 17.29 22.69
C ASP A 120 31.51 18.05 21.41
N ALA A 121 32.41 17.49 20.61
CA ALA A 121 32.95 18.12 19.41
C ALA A 121 32.50 17.44 18.09
N ASN A 122 31.28 16.91 18.04
CA ASN A 122 30.71 16.42 16.80
C ASN A 122 30.44 17.58 15.81
N LEU A 123 30.66 17.31 14.53
CA LEU A 123 30.34 18.22 13.40
C LEU A 123 28.92 18.80 13.51
N LEU A 124 28.00 18.06 14.11
CA LEU A 124 26.62 18.44 14.44
C LEU A 124 26.54 19.51 15.55
N GLY A 125 27.48 19.53 16.52
CA GLY A 125 27.55 20.57 17.53
C GLY A 125 27.99 21.93 16.94
N ARG A 126 28.88 21.92 15.96
CA ARG A 126 29.28 23.14 15.22
C ARG A 126 28.15 23.65 14.31
N LEU A 127 27.40 22.78 13.68
CA LEU A 127 26.19 23.15 12.96
C LEU A 127 25.07 23.63 13.90
N GLY A 128 25.04 23.19 15.17
CA GLY A 128 24.11 23.62 16.21
C GLY A 128 24.19 25.09 16.63
N ALA A 129 25.31 25.73 16.38
CA ALA A 129 25.59 27.12 16.79
C ALA A 129 25.11 28.19 15.79
N LEU A 130 24.55 27.81 14.61
CA LEU A 130 24.07 28.76 13.62
C LEU A 130 22.72 29.36 14.04
N PRO A 131 22.62 30.70 14.25
CA PRO A 131 21.43 31.36 14.79
C PRO A 131 20.21 31.28 13.87
N TRP A 132 20.38 30.87 12.62
CA TRP A 132 19.33 30.81 11.59
C TRP A 132 18.82 29.38 11.26
N ARG A 133 19.29 28.34 11.96
CA ARG A 133 18.83 26.94 11.73
C ARG A 133 17.34 26.74 11.90
N HIS A 134 16.72 27.40 12.86
CA HIS A 134 15.28 27.33 13.06
C HIS A 134 14.48 27.90 11.87
N TYR A 135 15.01 28.95 11.20
CA TYR A 135 14.39 29.48 9.99
C TYR A 135 14.52 28.50 8.82
N LEU A 136 15.66 27.81 8.66
CA LEU A 136 15.80 26.75 7.68
C LEU A 136 14.86 25.59 7.95
N SER A 137 14.69 25.21 9.22
CA SER A 137 13.74 24.17 9.60
C SER A 137 12.30 24.57 9.28
N LEU A 138 11.92 25.82 9.54
CA LEU A 138 10.61 26.35 9.16
C LEU A 138 10.43 26.41 7.65
N LEU A 139 11.45 26.89 6.93
CA LEU A 139 11.42 26.90 5.47
C LEU A 139 11.30 25.48 4.88
N PHE A 140 12.02 24.51 5.46
CA PHE A 140 11.89 23.11 5.07
C PHE A 140 10.46 22.61 5.28
N LEU A 141 9.88 22.81 6.47
CA LEU A 141 8.51 22.38 6.75
C LEU A 141 7.50 23.08 5.83
N LEU A 142 7.67 24.37 5.58
CA LEU A 142 6.80 25.12 4.66
C LEU A 142 6.92 24.58 3.23
N LEU A 143 8.15 24.39 2.73
CA LEU A 143 8.40 23.89 1.39
C LEU A 143 7.83 22.48 1.21
N PHE A 144 8.09 21.59 2.17
CA PHE A 144 7.60 20.20 2.15
C PHE A 144 6.11 20.06 2.55
N THR A 145 5.43 21.15 2.89
CA THR A 145 3.97 21.21 2.99
C THR A 145 3.37 21.72 1.69
N VAL A 146 3.83 22.89 1.21
CA VAL A 146 3.21 23.61 0.10
C VAL A 146 3.47 22.89 -1.24
N LEU A 147 4.73 22.58 -1.55
CA LEU A 147 5.07 21.96 -2.83
C LEU A 147 4.41 20.60 -3.04
N PRO A 148 4.46 19.64 -2.07
CA PRO A 148 3.72 18.39 -2.21
C PRO A 148 2.21 18.59 -2.36
N SER A 149 1.61 19.50 -1.59
CA SER A 149 0.17 19.77 -1.69
C SER A 149 -0.26 20.24 -3.09
N THR A 150 0.60 21.00 -3.80
CA THR A 150 0.31 21.38 -5.20
C THR A 150 0.47 20.20 -6.17
N LEU A 151 1.42 19.31 -5.91
CA LEU A 151 1.60 18.10 -6.72
C LEU A 151 0.42 17.14 -6.57
N LEU A 152 -0.16 17.03 -5.38
CA LEU A 152 -1.32 16.15 -5.15
C LEU A 152 -2.53 16.48 -6.03
N LEU A 153 -2.64 17.71 -6.54
CA LEU A 153 -3.68 18.07 -7.52
C LEU A 153 -3.55 17.33 -8.86
N LYS A 154 -2.39 16.73 -9.13
CA LYS A 154 -2.10 15.93 -10.33
C LYS A 154 -2.05 14.43 -10.02
N LEU A 155 -2.56 14.01 -8.86
CA LEU A 155 -2.54 12.61 -8.47
C LEU A 155 -3.40 11.79 -9.43
N ASN A 156 -2.78 10.84 -10.10
CA ASN A 156 -3.47 9.88 -10.95
C ASN A 156 -3.96 8.70 -10.10
N ILE A 157 -5.29 8.49 -10.06
CA ILE A 157 -5.90 7.37 -9.34
C ILE A 157 -6.35 6.35 -10.39
N ASN A 158 -5.84 5.13 -10.31
CA ASN A 158 -6.22 4.06 -11.23
C ASN A 158 -6.23 2.71 -10.51
N ASN A 159 -7.40 2.06 -10.48
CA ASN A 159 -7.61 0.73 -9.89
C ASN A 159 -7.90 -0.35 -10.94
N ALA A 160 -7.66 -0.07 -12.23
CA ALA A 160 -7.87 -1.06 -13.28
C ALA A 160 -7.00 -2.31 -13.05
N PRO A 161 -7.46 -3.51 -13.43
CA PRO A 161 -6.73 -4.76 -13.19
C PRO A 161 -5.32 -4.77 -13.79
N ASP A 162 -5.12 -4.17 -14.96
CA ASP A 162 -3.83 -4.10 -15.66
C ASP A 162 -2.74 -3.34 -14.87
N VAL A 163 -3.13 -2.44 -13.96
CA VAL A 163 -2.19 -1.67 -13.12
C VAL A 163 -1.50 -2.56 -12.07
N TYR A 164 -2.07 -3.71 -11.76
CA TYR A 164 -1.53 -4.62 -10.73
C TYR A 164 -0.35 -5.46 -11.23
N PHE A 165 -0.16 -5.54 -12.53
CA PHE A 165 0.85 -6.38 -13.16
C PHE A 165 2.06 -5.58 -13.66
N PRO A 166 3.24 -6.21 -13.74
CA PRO A 166 4.35 -5.66 -14.52
C PRO A 166 3.99 -5.55 -16.01
N ASP A 167 4.53 -4.54 -16.70
CA ASP A 167 4.28 -4.32 -18.12
C ASP A 167 4.76 -5.47 -19.04
N ASP A 168 5.69 -6.27 -18.55
CA ASP A 168 6.31 -7.42 -19.24
C ASP A 168 5.65 -8.77 -18.85
N GLU A 169 4.60 -8.76 -18.05
CA GLU A 169 3.86 -9.98 -17.71
C GLU A 169 3.19 -10.56 -18.96
N PRO A 170 3.40 -11.86 -19.28
CA PRO A 170 2.88 -12.48 -20.51
C PRO A 170 1.37 -12.29 -20.70
N ALA A 171 0.58 -12.40 -19.63
CA ALA A 171 -0.86 -12.20 -19.70
C ALA A 171 -1.24 -10.75 -20.10
N VAL A 172 -0.51 -9.74 -19.58
CA VAL A 172 -0.73 -8.33 -19.92
C VAL A 172 -0.28 -8.01 -21.35
N VAL A 173 0.85 -8.58 -21.76
CA VAL A 173 1.35 -8.40 -23.13
C VAL A 173 0.35 -8.98 -24.12
N LEU A 174 -0.13 -10.20 -23.89
CA LEU A 174 -1.17 -10.84 -24.70
C LEU A 174 -2.46 -10.02 -24.72
N ASP A 175 -2.96 -9.63 -23.55
CA ASP A 175 -4.18 -8.82 -23.43
C ASP A 175 -4.05 -7.48 -24.21
N ARG A 176 -2.89 -6.82 -24.12
CA ARG A 176 -2.61 -5.60 -24.87
C ARG A 176 -2.56 -5.83 -26.39
N GLU A 177 -2.00 -6.95 -26.84
CA GLU A 177 -1.97 -7.33 -28.24
C GLU A 177 -3.38 -7.61 -28.77
N LEU A 178 -4.17 -8.35 -28.01
CA LEU A 178 -5.55 -8.69 -28.39
C LEU A 178 -6.46 -7.47 -28.48
N ARG A 179 -6.31 -6.52 -27.57
CA ARG A 179 -7.06 -5.24 -27.62
C ARG A 179 -6.73 -4.37 -28.83
N THR A 180 -5.68 -4.66 -29.58
CA THR A 180 -5.42 -4.03 -30.89
C THR A 180 -6.16 -4.69 -32.04
N ARG A 181 -6.63 -5.92 -31.84
CA ARG A 181 -7.29 -6.74 -32.86
C ARG A 181 -8.79 -6.87 -32.62
N PHE A 182 -9.19 -6.95 -31.36
CA PHE A 182 -10.57 -7.17 -30.93
C PHE A 182 -11.05 -6.04 -30.00
N PRO A 183 -12.36 -5.82 -29.88
CA PRO A 183 -12.91 -4.79 -29.00
C PRO A 183 -12.49 -4.94 -27.55
N ASN A 184 -12.62 -3.85 -26.81
CA ASN A 184 -12.34 -3.80 -25.39
C ASN A 184 -13.36 -4.63 -24.60
N ASP A 185 -12.91 -5.48 -23.68
CA ASP A 185 -13.73 -6.25 -22.75
C ASP A 185 -14.23 -5.44 -21.52
N GLN A 186 -13.79 -4.16 -21.37
CA GLN A 186 -14.26 -3.26 -20.35
C GLN A 186 -15.61 -2.66 -20.75
N VAL A 187 -16.67 -3.26 -20.27
CA VAL A 187 -18.03 -2.88 -20.64
C VAL A 187 -18.78 -2.20 -19.49
N PHE A 188 -19.78 -1.43 -19.85
CA PHE A 188 -20.76 -0.84 -18.96
C PHE A 188 -22.15 -1.35 -19.34
N VAL A 189 -22.70 -2.25 -18.55
CA VAL A 189 -24.00 -2.88 -18.78
C VAL A 189 -25.08 -2.11 -18.04
N LEU A 190 -26.10 -1.65 -18.75
CA LEU A 190 -27.32 -1.02 -18.23
C LEU A 190 -28.49 -2.00 -18.40
N LEU A 191 -29.13 -2.39 -17.31
CA LEU A 191 -30.29 -3.28 -17.32
C LEU A 191 -31.58 -2.52 -17.08
N PHE A 192 -32.50 -2.61 -18.03
CA PHE A 192 -33.82 -2.00 -17.96
C PHE A 192 -34.89 -3.08 -17.76
N GLU A 193 -35.80 -2.86 -16.82
CA GLU A 193 -36.91 -3.78 -16.51
C GLU A 193 -38.26 -3.03 -16.49
N GLY A 194 -39.32 -3.70 -16.94
CA GLY A 194 -40.64 -3.12 -16.92
C GLY A 194 -41.65 -3.89 -17.81
N VAL A 195 -42.94 -3.57 -17.68
CA VAL A 195 -44.03 -4.27 -18.40
C VAL A 195 -44.12 -3.84 -19.88
N ALA A 196 -43.52 -2.70 -20.26
CA ALA A 196 -43.71 -2.11 -21.58
C ALA A 196 -42.41 -1.97 -22.38
N LEU A 197 -41.43 -2.85 -22.18
CA LEU A 197 -40.10 -2.75 -22.80
C LEU A 197 -40.11 -2.83 -24.32
N PHE A 198 -41.07 -3.56 -24.91
CA PHE A 198 -41.19 -3.69 -26.36
C PHE A 198 -42.21 -2.71 -26.98
N SER A 199 -42.73 -1.73 -26.19
CA SER A 199 -43.61 -0.67 -26.71
C SER A 199 -42.87 0.34 -27.57
N ASP A 200 -43.55 1.01 -28.50
CA ASP A 200 -42.98 2.02 -29.37
C ASP A 200 -42.31 3.15 -28.58
N GLY A 201 -42.98 3.61 -27.50
CA GLY A 201 -42.48 4.73 -26.68
C GLY A 201 -41.23 4.38 -25.89
N PHE A 202 -41.13 3.15 -25.39
CA PHE A 202 -39.92 2.70 -24.70
C PHE A 202 -38.74 2.52 -25.68
N LEU A 203 -38.98 1.81 -26.80
CA LEU A 203 -37.94 1.49 -27.79
C LEU A 203 -37.42 2.75 -28.48
N ASP A 204 -38.28 3.76 -28.72
CA ASP A 204 -37.81 5.06 -29.25
C ASP A 204 -36.95 5.83 -28.24
N ALA A 205 -37.35 5.84 -26.96
CA ALA A 205 -36.53 6.44 -25.88
C ALA A 205 -35.22 5.66 -25.65
N TYR A 206 -35.24 4.34 -25.72
CA TYR A 206 -34.10 3.43 -25.56
C TYR A 206 -33.08 3.64 -26.69
N ASP A 207 -33.51 3.69 -27.95
CA ASP A 207 -32.64 4.02 -29.08
C ASP A 207 -32.17 5.49 -29.05
N GLY A 208 -33.00 6.41 -28.57
CA GLY A 208 -32.60 7.78 -28.27
C GLY A 208 -31.46 7.87 -27.26
N LEU A 209 -31.51 7.07 -26.18
CA LEU A 209 -30.43 6.94 -25.21
C LEU A 209 -29.15 6.40 -25.88
N ARG A 210 -29.25 5.28 -26.62
CA ARG A 210 -28.12 4.72 -27.37
C ARG A 210 -27.41 5.79 -28.21
N ARG A 211 -28.16 6.48 -29.08
CA ARG A 211 -27.62 7.57 -29.92
C ARG A 211 -27.02 8.72 -29.12
N SER A 212 -27.45 8.94 -27.90
CA SER A 212 -26.91 9.98 -27.03
C SER A 212 -25.58 9.51 -26.41
N LEU A 213 -25.49 8.24 -26.04
CA LEU A 213 -24.27 7.64 -25.52
C LEU A 213 -23.17 7.56 -26.59
N GLU A 214 -23.49 7.20 -27.83
CA GLU A 214 -22.53 7.15 -28.96
C GLU A 214 -21.91 8.52 -29.30
N LYS A 215 -22.57 9.63 -28.91
CA LYS A 215 -22.02 10.97 -29.09
C LYS A 215 -21.00 11.36 -28.03
N LEU A 216 -20.89 10.60 -26.96
CA LEU A 216 -19.88 10.83 -25.93
C LEU A 216 -18.50 10.46 -26.49
N PRO A 217 -17.51 11.35 -26.41
CA PRO A 217 -16.18 11.11 -27.00
C PRO A 217 -15.45 9.96 -26.36
N GLU A 218 -15.82 9.59 -25.13
CA GLU A 218 -15.27 8.49 -24.32
C GLU A 218 -15.88 7.12 -24.68
N ILE A 219 -17.00 7.06 -25.38
CA ILE A 219 -17.65 5.83 -25.85
C ILE A 219 -17.14 5.50 -27.25
N ASP A 220 -16.84 4.23 -27.46
CA ASP A 220 -16.48 3.67 -28.76
C ASP A 220 -17.69 3.14 -29.48
N GLU A 221 -18.47 2.32 -28.78
CA GLU A 221 -19.64 1.66 -29.33
C GLU A 221 -20.74 1.48 -28.26
N VAL A 222 -22.01 1.39 -28.71
CA VAL A 222 -23.14 1.01 -27.87
C VAL A 222 -23.94 -0.10 -28.52
N VAL A 223 -23.89 -1.28 -27.93
CA VAL A 223 -24.64 -2.46 -28.38
C VAL A 223 -25.99 -2.53 -27.67
N ALA A 224 -27.03 -2.70 -28.45
CA ALA A 224 -28.41 -2.72 -27.99
C ALA A 224 -29.28 -3.58 -28.91
N VAL A 225 -30.45 -4.02 -28.48
CA VAL A 225 -31.38 -4.79 -29.34
C VAL A 225 -31.81 -4.05 -30.61
N THR A 226 -31.62 -2.72 -30.66
CA THR A 226 -31.88 -1.83 -31.80
C THR A 226 -30.70 -1.68 -32.77
N THR A 227 -29.52 -2.18 -32.41
CA THR A 227 -28.32 -2.18 -33.26
C THR A 227 -27.84 -3.59 -33.57
N GLN A 228 -28.25 -4.58 -32.77
CA GLN A 228 -27.86 -5.96 -33.00
C GLN A 228 -28.35 -6.42 -34.39
N ASP A 229 -27.44 -7.00 -35.17
CA ASP A 229 -27.76 -7.59 -36.46
C ASP A 229 -28.52 -8.88 -36.28
N HIS A 230 -29.53 -9.09 -37.09
CA HIS A 230 -30.33 -10.30 -37.20
C HIS A 230 -30.18 -10.86 -38.60
N ILE A 231 -29.84 -12.17 -38.69
CA ILE A 231 -29.70 -12.85 -39.94
C ILE A 231 -31.03 -13.51 -40.29
N ALA A 232 -31.77 -12.89 -41.18
CA ALA A 232 -33.11 -13.38 -41.60
C ALA A 232 -33.04 -14.20 -42.89
N GLY A 233 -33.67 -15.35 -42.90
CA GLY A 233 -33.69 -16.24 -44.06
C GLY A 233 -34.70 -15.79 -45.13
N THR A 234 -34.34 -15.91 -46.41
CA THR A 234 -35.19 -15.78 -47.55
C THR A 234 -35.24 -17.13 -48.32
N GLN A 235 -35.97 -17.20 -49.42
CA GLN A 235 -36.11 -18.50 -50.15
C GLN A 235 -34.79 -19.06 -50.69
N ASP A 236 -33.86 -18.23 -51.09
CA ASP A 236 -32.58 -18.61 -51.69
C ASP A 236 -31.40 -17.73 -51.25
N ASP A 237 -31.59 -16.93 -50.14
CA ASP A 237 -30.57 -15.99 -49.66
C ASP A 237 -30.83 -15.68 -48.16
N PHE A 238 -29.97 -14.89 -47.53
CA PHE A 238 -30.26 -14.27 -46.26
C PHE A 238 -29.99 -12.76 -46.35
N ILE A 239 -30.67 -12.02 -45.50
CA ILE A 239 -30.46 -10.60 -45.32
C ILE A 239 -30.02 -10.30 -43.90
N VAL A 240 -29.16 -9.32 -43.74
CA VAL A 240 -28.78 -8.76 -42.42
C VAL A 240 -29.62 -7.52 -42.16
N GLU A 241 -30.44 -7.56 -41.13
CA GLU A 241 -31.28 -6.42 -40.76
C GLU A 241 -31.22 -6.18 -39.24
N PRO A 242 -31.48 -4.97 -38.75
CA PRO A 242 -31.53 -4.74 -37.31
C PRO A 242 -32.58 -5.66 -36.65
N LEU A 243 -32.25 -6.27 -35.53
CA LEU A 243 -33.15 -7.15 -34.78
C LEU A 243 -34.46 -6.42 -34.43
N ILE A 244 -34.37 -5.14 -34.04
CA ILE A 244 -35.51 -4.20 -33.93
C ILE A 244 -35.21 -2.93 -34.70
N ASP A 245 -35.85 -2.70 -35.84
CA ASP A 245 -35.76 -1.43 -36.56
C ASP A 245 -36.74 -0.39 -35.97
N VAL A 246 -36.17 0.62 -35.31
CA VAL A 246 -36.94 1.70 -34.66
C VAL A 246 -37.77 2.51 -35.69
N ARG A 247 -37.36 2.54 -36.97
CA ARG A 247 -38.08 3.25 -38.03
C ARG A 247 -39.39 2.54 -38.45
N THR A 248 -39.54 1.26 -38.16
CA THR A 248 -40.67 0.45 -38.57
C THR A 248 -41.53 -0.04 -37.40
N LEU A 249 -41.38 0.52 -36.19
CA LEU A 249 -42.11 0.11 -34.99
C LEU A 249 -43.62 0.07 -35.18
N ALA A 250 -44.18 1.06 -35.88
CA ALA A 250 -45.62 1.12 -36.14
C ALA A 250 -46.17 -0.08 -36.99
N GLN A 251 -45.29 -0.86 -37.65
CA GLN A 251 -45.64 -1.97 -38.52
C GLN A 251 -45.66 -3.32 -37.81
N SER A 252 -45.12 -3.42 -36.59
CA SER A 252 -45.04 -4.67 -35.80
C SER A 252 -45.65 -4.47 -34.41
N ARG A 253 -46.27 -5.52 -33.86
CA ARG A 253 -46.81 -5.49 -32.50
C ARG A 253 -45.71 -5.69 -31.45
N PRO A 254 -45.84 -5.16 -30.23
CA PRO A 254 -44.89 -5.40 -29.15
C PRO A 254 -44.60 -6.89 -28.86
N ALA A 255 -45.62 -7.76 -28.98
CA ALA A 255 -45.47 -9.20 -28.78
C ALA A 255 -44.59 -9.84 -29.86
N ASP A 256 -44.76 -9.43 -31.13
CA ASP A 256 -43.96 -9.97 -32.24
C ASP A 256 -42.48 -9.61 -32.12
N ARG A 257 -42.18 -8.36 -31.62
CA ARG A 257 -40.83 -7.89 -31.34
C ARG A 257 -40.18 -8.67 -30.19
N GLN A 258 -40.94 -8.88 -29.12
CA GLN A 258 -40.48 -9.69 -27.97
C GLN A 258 -40.19 -11.12 -28.43
N GLU A 259 -41.07 -11.74 -29.21
CA GLU A 259 -40.85 -13.07 -29.73
C GLU A 259 -39.60 -13.16 -30.61
N ARG A 260 -39.38 -12.18 -31.51
CA ARG A 260 -38.19 -12.09 -32.37
C ARG A 260 -36.90 -12.02 -31.53
N VAL A 261 -36.84 -11.15 -30.53
CA VAL A 261 -35.66 -11.02 -29.63
C VAL A 261 -35.43 -12.30 -28.83
N LEU A 262 -36.47 -12.99 -28.38
CA LEU A 262 -36.35 -14.23 -27.60
C LEU A 262 -35.94 -15.44 -28.44
N GLN A 263 -36.20 -15.39 -29.76
CA GLN A 263 -35.81 -16.44 -30.71
C GLN A 263 -34.43 -16.26 -31.28
N ASP A 264 -33.89 -15.02 -31.22
CA ASP A 264 -32.57 -14.72 -31.74
C ASP A 264 -31.48 -15.22 -30.79
N GLU A 265 -30.68 -16.20 -31.25
CA GLU A 265 -29.65 -16.84 -30.44
C GLU A 265 -28.45 -15.91 -30.14
N LEU A 266 -28.25 -14.84 -30.93
CA LEU A 266 -27.17 -13.87 -30.73
C LEU A 266 -27.51 -12.93 -29.57
N SER A 267 -28.77 -12.58 -29.36
CA SER A 267 -29.24 -11.60 -28.38
C SER A 267 -29.73 -12.18 -27.07
N LYS A 268 -30.29 -13.40 -27.12
CA LYS A 268 -30.90 -14.06 -25.98
C LYS A 268 -29.92 -14.33 -24.85
N GLY A 269 -30.30 -13.90 -23.63
CA GLY A 269 -29.45 -14.05 -22.43
C GLY A 269 -28.35 -13.02 -22.31
N VAL A 270 -28.13 -12.14 -23.31
CA VAL A 270 -27.13 -11.07 -23.28
C VAL A 270 -27.79 -9.71 -23.37
N MET A 271 -28.59 -9.49 -24.43
CA MET A 271 -29.29 -8.23 -24.65
C MET A 271 -30.71 -8.25 -24.09
N ALA A 272 -31.26 -9.47 -23.86
CA ALA A 272 -32.59 -9.65 -23.28
C ALA A 272 -32.58 -10.82 -22.30
N ALA A 273 -33.31 -10.69 -21.20
CA ALA A 273 -33.56 -11.79 -20.28
C ALA A 273 -34.33 -12.90 -21.00
N ALA A 274 -34.08 -14.17 -20.65
CA ALA A 274 -34.66 -15.32 -21.28
C ALA A 274 -36.23 -15.35 -21.20
N ASP A 275 -36.78 -14.64 -20.20
CA ASP A 275 -38.22 -14.47 -19.98
C ASP A 275 -38.80 -13.18 -20.63
N GLY A 276 -37.96 -12.38 -21.27
CA GLY A 276 -38.32 -11.06 -21.85
C GLY A 276 -38.65 -9.98 -20.84
N SER A 277 -38.35 -10.19 -19.55
CA SER A 277 -38.63 -9.23 -18.46
C SER A 277 -37.68 -8.07 -18.42
N ALA A 278 -36.49 -8.20 -19.01
CA ALA A 278 -35.45 -7.17 -18.98
C ALA A 278 -34.75 -7.04 -20.34
N LEU A 279 -34.27 -5.80 -20.64
CA LEU A 279 -33.41 -5.52 -21.78
C LEU A 279 -32.11 -4.88 -21.29
N ALA A 280 -30.98 -5.29 -21.85
CA ALA A 280 -29.68 -4.72 -21.59
C ALA A 280 -29.26 -3.76 -22.70
N MET A 281 -28.48 -2.76 -22.34
CA MET A 281 -27.70 -1.92 -23.24
C MET A 281 -26.25 -1.96 -22.77
N VAL A 282 -25.33 -2.29 -23.66
CA VAL A 282 -23.91 -2.40 -23.36
C VAL A 282 -23.18 -1.23 -24.02
N ALA A 283 -22.60 -0.35 -23.20
CA ALA A 283 -21.72 0.69 -23.68
C ALA A 283 -20.27 0.22 -23.55
N ILE A 284 -19.53 0.27 -24.63
CA ILE A 284 -18.11 -0.08 -24.74
C ILE A 284 -17.33 1.22 -24.78
N PRO A 285 -16.61 1.61 -23.72
CA PRO A 285 -15.84 2.84 -23.72
C PRO A 285 -14.50 2.67 -24.42
N LYS A 286 -13.97 3.78 -24.90
CA LYS A 286 -12.55 3.87 -25.26
C LYS A 286 -11.70 3.68 -24.01
N LYS A 287 -10.46 3.24 -24.18
CA LYS A 287 -9.56 3.01 -23.06
C LYS A 287 -9.40 4.32 -22.25
N SER A 288 -9.90 4.32 -21.02
CA SER A 288 -9.76 5.44 -20.08
C SER A 288 -8.45 5.30 -19.28
N GLY A 289 -7.75 6.42 -19.10
CA GLY A 289 -6.46 6.47 -18.43
C GLY A 289 -6.52 6.35 -16.90
N ASN A 290 -7.68 6.66 -16.28
CA ASN A 290 -7.78 6.69 -14.82
C ASN A 290 -9.22 6.53 -14.30
N SER A 291 -9.35 6.17 -13.01
CA SER A 291 -10.65 5.95 -12.36
C SER A 291 -11.50 7.23 -12.23
N ILE A 292 -10.91 8.42 -12.26
CA ILE A 292 -11.66 9.69 -12.18
C ILE A 292 -12.40 9.96 -13.51
N GLU A 293 -11.77 9.66 -14.64
CA GLU A 293 -12.41 9.75 -15.95
C GLU A 293 -13.58 8.75 -16.05
N ARG A 294 -13.42 7.54 -15.54
CA ARG A 294 -14.48 6.53 -15.46
C ARG A 294 -15.66 6.97 -14.59
N LEU A 295 -15.37 7.63 -13.46
CA LEU A 295 -16.40 8.25 -12.62
C LEU A 295 -17.18 9.32 -13.38
N ALA A 296 -16.49 10.20 -14.11
CA ALA A 296 -17.13 11.23 -14.92
C ALA A 296 -17.98 10.63 -16.05
N LEU A 297 -17.51 9.55 -16.69
CA LEU A 297 -18.26 8.80 -17.71
C LEU A 297 -19.53 8.19 -17.13
N GLU A 298 -19.46 7.53 -15.96
CA GLU A 298 -20.65 6.98 -15.28
C GLU A 298 -21.69 8.08 -15.00
N GLU A 299 -21.24 9.25 -14.53
CA GLU A 299 -22.15 10.38 -14.28
C GLU A 299 -22.81 10.89 -15.57
N GLN A 300 -22.08 10.95 -16.70
CA GLN A 300 -22.61 11.34 -18.00
C GLN A 300 -23.63 10.30 -18.51
N ILE A 301 -23.34 9.00 -18.38
CA ILE A 301 -24.27 7.92 -18.74
C ILE A 301 -25.58 8.03 -17.93
N LEU A 302 -25.46 8.21 -16.61
CA LEU A 302 -26.65 8.36 -15.75
C LEU A 302 -27.48 9.61 -16.07
N ALA A 303 -26.81 10.73 -16.43
CA ALA A 303 -27.50 11.92 -16.90
C ALA A 303 -28.25 11.67 -18.22
N ALA A 304 -27.62 10.98 -19.18
CA ALA A 304 -28.28 10.61 -20.44
C ALA A 304 -29.49 9.69 -20.22
N VAL A 305 -29.41 8.73 -19.29
CA VAL A 305 -30.56 7.88 -18.89
C VAL A 305 -31.70 8.72 -18.31
N GLN A 306 -31.39 9.73 -17.51
CA GLN A 306 -32.38 10.63 -16.93
C GLN A 306 -33.02 11.51 -18.01
N ASP A 307 -32.26 12.08 -18.95
CA ASP A 307 -32.72 12.91 -20.05
C ASP A 307 -33.60 12.12 -21.01
N ALA A 308 -33.26 10.83 -21.26
CA ALA A 308 -34.07 9.90 -22.02
C ALA A 308 -35.36 9.48 -21.30
N ARG A 309 -35.57 9.86 -20.01
CA ARG A 309 -36.71 9.48 -19.16
C ARG A 309 -36.76 7.99 -18.85
N LEU A 310 -35.63 7.28 -18.96
CA LEU A 310 -35.54 5.84 -18.70
C LEU A 310 -35.14 5.49 -17.27
N LYS A 311 -34.92 6.48 -16.40
CA LYS A 311 -34.50 6.27 -15.01
C LYS A 311 -35.42 5.34 -14.21
N GLY A 312 -36.74 5.36 -14.50
CA GLY A 312 -37.71 4.49 -13.84
C GLY A 312 -37.68 3.04 -14.30
N TYR A 313 -37.02 2.74 -15.40
CA TYR A 313 -36.81 1.41 -15.95
C TYR A 313 -35.40 0.87 -15.64
N LEU A 314 -34.41 1.72 -15.38
CA LEU A 314 -33.04 1.29 -15.03
C LEU A 314 -33.05 0.66 -13.64
N VAL A 315 -32.79 -0.65 -13.56
CA VAL A 315 -32.79 -1.42 -12.31
C VAL A 315 -31.39 -1.78 -11.81
N ALA A 316 -30.44 -1.99 -12.73
CA ALA A 316 -29.09 -2.39 -12.35
C ALA A 316 -28.03 -1.91 -13.37
N MET A 317 -26.81 -1.81 -12.89
CA MET A 317 -25.61 -1.52 -13.67
C MET A 317 -24.49 -2.46 -13.25
N ALA A 318 -23.78 -3.05 -14.21
CA ALA A 318 -22.64 -3.91 -13.93
C ALA A 318 -21.54 -3.75 -14.99
N GLY A 319 -20.45 -4.46 -14.78
CA GLY A 319 -19.26 -4.46 -15.62
C GLY A 319 -18.06 -3.86 -14.92
N GLN A 320 -16.93 -3.83 -15.61
CA GLN A 320 -15.66 -3.41 -15.03
C GLN A 320 -15.65 -1.94 -14.59
N ILE A 321 -16.32 -1.06 -15.33
CA ILE A 321 -16.35 0.39 -15.01
C ILE A 321 -17.18 0.69 -13.76
N PRO A 322 -18.44 0.22 -13.61
CA PRO A 322 -19.17 0.38 -12.34
C PRO A 322 -18.43 -0.17 -11.13
N LEU A 323 -17.71 -1.28 -11.27
CA LEU A 323 -16.89 -1.87 -10.22
C LEU A 323 -15.73 -0.94 -9.82
N ASP A 324 -14.96 -0.43 -10.79
CA ASP A 324 -13.85 0.50 -10.55
C ASP A 324 -14.33 1.82 -9.92
N VAL A 325 -15.44 2.37 -10.40
CA VAL A 325 -16.05 3.57 -9.84
C VAL A 325 -16.53 3.35 -8.41
N ALA A 326 -17.11 2.19 -8.10
CA ALA A 326 -17.50 1.83 -6.74
C ALA A 326 -16.28 1.70 -5.81
N GLN A 327 -15.18 1.12 -6.30
CA GLN A 327 -13.91 1.07 -5.57
C GLN A 327 -13.37 2.48 -5.31
N LEU A 328 -13.35 3.34 -6.32
CA LEU A 328 -12.91 4.74 -6.18
C LEU A 328 -13.75 5.48 -5.13
N ARG A 329 -15.09 5.39 -5.23
CA ARG A 329 -16.00 6.04 -4.26
C ARG A 329 -15.78 5.54 -2.84
N SER A 330 -15.61 4.23 -2.66
CA SER A 330 -15.33 3.62 -1.36
C SER A 330 -13.98 4.08 -0.83
N MET A 331 -12.93 4.06 -1.64
CA MET A 331 -11.60 4.54 -1.29
C MET A 331 -11.62 6.02 -0.86
N LEU A 332 -12.30 6.89 -1.61
CA LEU A 332 -12.42 8.31 -1.27
C LEU A 332 -13.19 8.52 0.04
N ARG A 333 -14.31 7.80 0.22
CA ARG A 333 -15.10 7.83 1.47
C ARG A 333 -14.28 7.39 2.66
N ASP A 334 -13.59 6.26 2.53
CA ASP A 334 -12.78 5.70 3.61
C ASP A 334 -11.62 6.63 3.96
N ASN A 335 -10.93 7.20 2.99
CA ASN A 335 -9.89 8.20 3.21
C ASN A 335 -10.42 9.46 3.91
N MET A 336 -11.62 9.95 3.54
CA MET A 336 -12.25 11.09 4.22
C MET A 336 -12.62 10.81 5.67
N ILE A 337 -12.80 9.55 6.06
CA ILE A 337 -13.11 9.14 7.44
C ILE A 337 -11.84 8.76 8.20
N PHE A 338 -11.04 7.85 7.66
CA PHE A 338 -9.92 7.23 8.40
C PHE A 338 -8.70 8.14 8.54
N ILE A 339 -8.40 8.99 7.54
CA ILE A 339 -7.26 9.91 7.65
C ILE A 339 -7.51 10.93 8.77
N PRO A 340 -8.64 11.69 8.79
CA PRO A 340 -8.92 12.60 9.88
C PRO A 340 -9.07 11.89 11.24
N ALA A 341 -9.67 10.69 11.28
CA ALA A 341 -9.83 9.92 12.50
C ALA A 341 -8.49 9.51 13.10
N THR A 342 -7.56 9.01 12.27
CA THR A 342 -6.22 8.61 12.71
C THR A 342 -5.43 9.82 13.20
N VAL A 343 -5.45 10.92 12.45
CA VAL A 343 -4.81 12.18 12.86
C VAL A 343 -5.40 12.70 14.16
N ALA A 344 -6.73 12.78 14.27
CA ALA A 344 -7.42 13.25 15.48
C ALA A 344 -7.10 12.38 16.70
N THR A 345 -7.10 11.05 16.53
CA THR A 345 -6.72 10.10 17.58
C THR A 345 -5.29 10.31 18.03
N GLY A 346 -4.35 10.42 17.07
CA GLY A 346 -2.94 10.66 17.36
C GLY A 346 -2.69 12.00 18.07
N LEU A 347 -3.31 13.09 17.58
CA LEU A 347 -3.21 14.41 18.22
C LEU A 347 -3.85 14.42 19.62
N THR A 348 -4.97 13.73 19.79
CA THR A 348 -5.63 13.57 21.08
C THR A 348 -4.74 12.80 22.05
N LEU A 349 -4.13 11.71 21.60
CA LEU A 349 -3.17 10.93 22.40
C LEU A 349 -1.98 11.79 22.85
N ILE A 350 -1.37 12.55 21.93
CA ILE A 350 -0.26 13.48 22.27
C ILE A 350 -0.74 14.53 23.28
N TRP A 351 -1.92 15.11 23.06
CA TRP A 351 -2.47 16.07 24.02
C TRP A 351 -2.74 15.41 25.38
N TRP A 352 -3.29 14.22 25.41
CA TRP A 352 -3.58 13.49 26.64
C TRP A 352 -2.32 13.14 27.43
N LEU A 353 -1.25 12.69 26.73
CA LEU A 353 0.02 12.31 27.33
C LEU A 353 0.81 13.53 27.84
N PHE A 354 0.91 14.58 27.05
CA PHE A 354 1.83 15.70 27.33
C PHE A 354 1.14 16.99 27.77
N ARG A 355 -0.17 17.13 27.59
CA ARG A 355 -0.97 18.31 27.94
C ARG A 355 -0.41 19.64 27.40
N ARG A 356 0.14 19.63 26.17
CA ARG A 356 0.80 20.78 25.55
C ARG A 356 0.32 21.03 24.13
N TRP A 357 -0.25 22.20 23.89
CA TRP A 357 -0.69 22.60 22.56
C TRP A 357 0.44 22.67 21.54
N LEU A 358 1.66 23.12 21.96
CA LEU A 358 2.81 23.14 21.05
C LEU A 358 3.16 21.73 20.54
N ALA A 359 3.09 20.72 21.40
CA ALA A 359 3.31 19.33 20.99
C ALA A 359 2.27 18.86 19.95
N VAL A 360 0.99 19.22 20.16
CA VAL A 360 -0.10 18.91 19.24
C VAL A 360 0.10 19.61 17.88
N MET A 361 0.46 20.92 17.91
CA MET A 361 0.72 21.67 16.67
C MET A 361 1.90 21.09 15.89
N LEU A 362 3.02 20.79 16.58
CA LEU A 362 4.20 20.19 15.95
C LEU A 362 3.87 18.80 15.37
N ALA A 363 3.04 18.03 16.07
CA ALA A 363 2.58 16.73 15.58
C ALA A 363 1.72 16.86 14.33
N GLY A 364 0.76 17.77 14.31
CA GLY A 364 -0.06 18.02 13.12
C GLY A 364 0.75 18.43 11.91
N VAL A 365 1.73 19.34 12.12
CA VAL A 365 2.64 19.76 11.03
C VAL A 365 3.51 18.59 10.57
N ALA A 366 4.09 17.80 11.50
CA ALA A 366 4.92 16.65 11.12
C ALA A 366 4.15 15.61 10.32
N ILE A 367 2.94 15.25 10.79
CA ILE A 367 2.06 14.31 10.09
C ILE A 367 1.75 14.84 8.68
N GLY A 368 1.34 16.11 8.55
CA GLY A 368 1.04 16.73 7.26
C GLY A 368 2.23 16.74 6.30
N VAL A 369 3.41 17.15 6.78
CA VAL A 369 4.65 17.16 5.97
C VAL A 369 5.00 15.76 5.49
N VAL A 370 5.02 14.78 6.40
CA VAL A 370 5.41 13.40 6.08
C VAL A 370 4.42 12.79 5.09
N THR A 371 3.14 12.86 5.40
CA THR A 371 2.09 12.22 4.60
C THR A 371 2.01 12.84 3.20
N ASN A 372 1.89 14.19 3.10
CA ASN A 372 1.78 14.85 1.81
C ASN A 372 3.02 14.66 0.95
N SER A 373 4.22 14.75 1.54
CA SER A 373 5.47 14.54 0.79
C SER A 373 5.61 13.11 0.29
N THR A 374 5.19 12.13 1.10
CA THR A 374 5.26 10.72 0.68
C THR A 374 4.27 10.42 -0.43
N VAL A 375 3.02 10.89 -0.33
CA VAL A 375 2.03 10.68 -1.41
C VAL A 375 2.45 11.45 -2.69
N ALA A 376 3.06 12.62 -2.58
CA ALA A 376 3.55 13.36 -3.73
C ALA A 376 4.66 12.63 -4.51
N ILE A 377 5.34 11.64 -3.91
CA ILE A 377 6.32 10.80 -4.63
C ILE A 377 5.63 10.01 -5.76
N TYR A 378 4.37 9.57 -5.58
CA TYR A 378 3.61 8.91 -6.65
C TYR A 378 3.52 9.80 -7.89
N VAL A 379 3.19 11.07 -7.71
CA VAL A 379 3.12 12.04 -8.81
C VAL A 379 4.47 12.27 -9.46
N LEU A 380 5.55 12.36 -8.66
CA LEU A 380 6.91 12.58 -9.17
C LEU A 380 7.46 11.39 -9.94
N LEU A 381 7.02 10.17 -9.61
CA LEU A 381 7.45 8.94 -10.28
C LEU A 381 6.45 8.48 -11.34
N ASP A 382 5.41 9.28 -11.62
CA ASP A 382 4.32 8.95 -12.56
C ASP A 382 3.68 7.57 -12.26
N GLN A 383 3.55 7.25 -10.97
CA GLN A 383 2.94 6.01 -10.52
C GLN A 383 1.47 6.21 -10.17
N PRO A 384 0.59 5.29 -10.56
CA PRO A 384 -0.82 5.38 -10.19
C PRO A 384 -1.00 5.20 -8.68
N PHE A 385 -1.88 6.00 -8.10
CA PHE A 385 -2.34 5.85 -6.74
C PHE A 385 -3.52 4.87 -6.72
N THR A 386 -3.33 3.74 -6.09
CA THR A 386 -4.29 2.63 -6.09
C THR A 386 -5.00 2.49 -4.75
N LEU A 387 -5.95 1.57 -4.66
CA LEU A 387 -6.60 1.17 -3.40
C LEU A 387 -5.56 0.79 -2.32
N VAL A 388 -4.52 0.04 -2.71
CA VAL A 388 -3.40 -0.34 -1.82
C VAL A 388 -2.65 0.89 -1.31
N SER A 389 -2.39 1.86 -2.17
CA SER A 389 -1.66 3.09 -1.83
C SER A 389 -2.41 3.96 -0.82
N SER A 390 -3.74 3.84 -0.76
CA SER A 390 -4.59 4.62 0.15
C SER A 390 -4.33 4.36 1.63
N ILE A 391 -3.63 3.26 1.96
CA ILE A 391 -3.22 2.89 3.33
C ILE A 391 -2.05 3.77 3.83
N ILE A 392 -1.28 4.39 2.92
CA ILE A 392 -0.07 5.17 3.28
C ILE A 392 -0.35 6.31 4.26
N PRO A 393 -1.35 7.19 4.05
CA PRO A 393 -1.60 8.31 4.95
C PRO A 393 -1.90 7.90 6.39
N PRO A 394 -2.83 6.98 6.68
CA PRO A 394 -3.07 6.55 8.06
C PRO A 394 -1.88 5.80 8.67
N LEU A 395 -1.17 4.97 7.91
CA LEU A 395 0.01 4.25 8.36
C LEU A 395 1.12 5.21 8.81
N LEU A 396 1.53 6.13 7.94
CA LEU A 396 2.60 7.09 8.25
C LEU A 396 2.18 8.08 9.34
N SER A 397 0.90 8.41 9.44
CA SER A 397 0.38 9.23 10.54
C SER A 397 0.59 8.53 11.89
N ALA A 398 0.26 7.25 11.98
CA ALA A 398 0.46 6.45 13.20
C ALA A 398 1.96 6.31 13.55
N LEU A 399 2.82 6.00 12.58
CA LEU A 399 4.27 5.91 12.78
C LEU A 399 4.86 7.26 13.19
N THR A 400 4.38 8.37 12.61
CA THR A 400 4.83 9.72 12.99
C THR A 400 4.45 10.04 14.43
N VAL A 401 3.25 9.66 14.88
CA VAL A 401 2.82 9.82 16.28
C VAL A 401 3.71 9.02 17.21
N ALA A 402 4.02 7.77 16.89
CA ALA A 402 4.91 6.93 17.69
C ALA A 402 6.31 7.57 17.83
N ALA A 403 6.90 8.00 16.72
CA ALA A 403 8.20 8.70 16.74
C ALA A 403 8.19 9.99 17.57
N LEU A 404 7.08 10.77 17.49
CA LEU A 404 6.90 11.99 18.30
C LEU A 404 6.75 11.71 19.79
N VAL A 405 6.09 10.61 20.16
CA VAL A 405 5.99 10.19 21.58
C VAL A 405 7.38 9.90 22.13
N HIS A 406 8.27 9.24 21.38
CA HIS A 406 9.65 9.03 21.81
C HIS A 406 10.42 10.35 22.00
N LEU A 407 10.34 11.28 21.05
CA LEU A 407 10.97 12.60 21.17
C LEU A 407 10.44 13.38 22.39
N PHE A 408 9.11 13.44 22.54
CA PHE A 408 8.50 14.22 23.60
C PHE A 408 8.72 13.59 24.99
N ASN A 409 8.78 12.25 25.06
CA ASN A 409 9.16 11.56 26.29
C ASN A 409 10.63 11.85 26.68
N GLY A 410 11.55 11.87 25.71
CA GLY A 410 12.94 12.31 25.94
C GLY A 410 13.02 13.74 26.48
N LEU A 411 12.22 14.67 25.92
CA LEU A 411 12.13 16.06 26.43
C LEU A 411 11.56 16.11 27.85
N PHE A 412 10.59 15.26 28.16
CA PHE A 412 10.01 15.16 29.50
C PHE A 412 11.02 14.64 30.51
N ILE A 413 11.76 13.58 30.21
CA ILE A 413 12.81 13.02 31.06
C ILE A 413 13.91 14.05 31.30
N ALA A 414 14.42 14.70 30.21
CA ALA A 414 15.43 15.74 30.32
C ALA A 414 14.95 16.94 31.18
N SER A 415 13.66 17.31 31.09
CA SER A 415 13.08 18.35 31.97
C SER A 415 13.00 17.93 33.43
N LYS A 416 12.69 16.66 33.73
CA LYS A 416 12.70 16.11 35.09
C LYS A 416 14.10 16.13 35.71
N LEU A 417 15.15 15.96 34.89
CA LEU A 417 16.55 16.03 35.31
C LEU A 417 17.05 17.48 35.48
N GLY A 418 16.18 18.50 35.27
CA GLY A 418 16.50 19.91 35.48
C GLY A 418 17.09 20.63 34.26
N TYR A 419 17.25 19.97 33.12
CA TYR A 419 17.75 20.60 31.90
C TYR A 419 16.72 21.55 31.27
N SER A 420 17.18 22.65 30.67
CA SER A 420 16.35 23.71 30.08
C SER A 420 16.85 24.16 28.72
N GLY A 421 15.96 24.75 27.89
CA GLY A 421 16.32 25.36 26.62
C GLY A 421 17.02 24.37 25.65
N ALA A 422 18.13 24.79 25.06
CA ALA A 422 18.88 24.00 24.09
C ALA A 422 19.51 22.74 24.69
N GLU A 423 19.93 22.78 25.95
CA GLU A 423 20.53 21.64 26.65
C GLU A 423 19.55 20.52 26.86
N ARG A 424 18.29 20.84 27.22
CA ARG A 424 17.19 19.86 27.33
C ARG A 424 16.98 19.11 26.03
N VAL A 425 16.94 19.84 24.89
CA VAL A 425 16.73 19.24 23.58
C VAL A 425 17.93 18.37 23.17
N ALA A 426 19.16 18.89 23.43
CA ALA A 426 20.37 18.13 23.14
C ALA A 426 20.42 16.82 23.93
N ARG A 427 20.04 16.86 25.23
CA ARG A 427 19.99 15.63 26.06
C ARG A 427 18.92 14.67 25.61
N ALA A 428 17.71 15.15 25.31
CA ALA A 428 16.64 14.32 24.78
C ALA A 428 17.06 13.60 23.48
N ILE A 429 17.68 14.33 22.54
CA ILE A 429 18.15 13.74 21.28
C ILE A 429 19.26 12.72 21.51
N GLN A 430 20.23 12.99 22.40
CA GLN A 430 21.29 12.02 22.71
C GLN A 430 20.76 10.66 23.17
N GLU A 431 19.65 10.64 23.91
CA GLU A 431 19.05 9.39 24.39
C GLU A 431 18.27 8.65 23.29
N VAL A 432 17.50 9.38 22.45
CA VAL A 432 16.56 8.75 21.54
C VAL A 432 17.08 8.62 20.11
N ASP A 433 18.11 9.34 19.70
CA ASP A 433 18.55 9.45 18.29
C ASP A 433 19.00 8.11 17.69
N ARG A 434 19.85 7.37 18.39
CA ARG A 434 20.37 6.09 17.90
C ARG A 434 19.27 5.03 17.81
N PRO A 435 18.52 4.76 18.90
CA PRO A 435 17.39 3.83 18.80
C PRO A 435 16.41 4.22 17.70
N ALA A 436 16.01 5.49 17.62
CA ALA A 436 15.09 5.98 16.59
C ALA A 436 15.62 5.84 15.15
N LEU A 437 16.93 6.00 14.93
CA LEU A 437 17.52 5.75 13.61
C LEU A 437 17.42 4.26 13.24
N PHE A 438 17.78 3.38 14.17
CA PHE A 438 17.69 1.93 13.90
C PHE A 438 16.25 1.48 13.72
N ALA A 439 15.32 1.97 14.53
CA ALA A 439 13.89 1.74 14.38
C ALA A 439 13.38 2.20 13.00
N ALA A 440 13.75 3.41 12.58
CA ALA A 440 13.40 3.91 11.25
C ALA A 440 14.00 3.06 10.13
N LEU A 441 15.23 2.59 10.26
CA LEU A 441 15.89 1.72 9.27
C LEU A 441 15.26 0.33 9.21
N THR A 442 14.93 -0.27 10.35
CA THR A 442 14.28 -1.60 10.39
C THR A 442 12.86 -1.55 9.86
N THR A 443 12.08 -0.54 10.24
CA THR A 443 10.72 -0.35 9.70
C THR A 443 10.74 -0.02 8.21
N ALA A 444 11.65 0.86 7.77
CA ALA A 444 11.84 1.13 6.35
C ALA A 444 12.30 -0.13 5.59
N GLY A 445 13.16 -0.95 6.20
CA GLY A 445 13.58 -2.23 5.64
C GLY A 445 12.44 -3.24 5.51
N GLY A 446 11.60 -3.36 6.55
CA GLY A 446 10.40 -4.21 6.51
C GLY A 446 9.42 -3.77 5.41
N LEU A 447 9.19 -2.46 5.26
CA LEU A 447 8.38 -1.92 4.17
C LEU A 447 9.04 -2.09 2.80
N ALA A 448 10.34 -1.84 2.69
CA ALA A 448 11.09 -1.98 1.45
C ALA A 448 11.15 -3.44 0.96
N SER A 449 11.01 -4.43 1.83
CA SER A 449 10.93 -5.84 1.43
C SER A 449 9.73 -6.13 0.53
N LEU A 450 8.62 -5.37 0.66
CA LEU A 450 7.49 -5.43 -0.26
C LEU A 450 7.89 -5.03 -1.70
N GLY A 451 9.01 -4.35 -1.88
CA GLY A 451 9.60 -4.04 -3.18
C GLY A 451 10.01 -5.27 -4.00
N THR A 452 10.09 -6.46 -3.38
CA THR A 452 10.31 -7.74 -4.06
C THR A 452 9.03 -8.37 -4.58
N SER A 453 7.86 -7.82 -4.25
CA SER A 453 6.58 -8.31 -4.76
C SER A 453 6.49 -8.10 -6.28
N PRO A 454 5.99 -9.08 -7.03
CA PRO A 454 5.68 -8.92 -8.45
C PRO A 454 4.49 -7.98 -8.68
N ILE A 455 3.60 -7.83 -7.71
CA ILE A 455 2.41 -6.95 -7.80
C ILE A 455 2.84 -5.49 -7.67
N VAL A 456 2.67 -4.70 -8.73
CA VAL A 456 3.17 -3.32 -8.84
C VAL A 456 2.66 -2.39 -7.73
N PRO A 457 1.37 -2.33 -7.36
CA PRO A 457 0.90 -1.51 -6.24
C PRO A 457 1.52 -1.89 -4.88
N ILE A 458 1.75 -3.17 -4.61
CA ILE A 458 2.40 -3.62 -3.37
C ILE A 458 3.87 -3.19 -3.35
N LYS A 459 4.56 -3.37 -4.48
CA LYS A 459 5.95 -2.95 -4.66
C LYS A 459 6.13 -1.44 -4.46
N THR A 460 5.32 -0.64 -5.12
CA THR A 460 5.36 0.84 -5.02
C THR A 460 4.97 1.31 -3.63
N PHE A 461 3.92 0.74 -3.02
CA PHE A 461 3.53 1.01 -1.64
C PHE A 461 4.70 0.77 -0.68
N GLY A 462 5.37 -0.39 -0.78
CA GLY A 462 6.49 -0.74 0.09
C GLY A 462 7.66 0.24 0.00
N LEU A 463 8.11 0.52 -1.23
CA LEU A 463 9.26 1.40 -1.46
C LEU A 463 8.96 2.86 -1.06
N ILE A 464 7.78 3.38 -1.41
CA ILE A 464 7.41 4.76 -1.10
C ILE A 464 7.13 4.92 0.40
N SER A 465 6.49 3.95 1.06
CA SER A 465 6.30 3.97 2.52
C SER A 465 7.62 3.87 3.29
N ALA A 466 8.59 3.11 2.78
CA ALA A 466 9.94 3.06 3.34
C ALA A 466 10.62 4.43 3.29
N LEU A 467 10.55 5.14 2.16
CA LEU A 467 11.03 6.53 2.05
C LEU A 467 10.28 7.46 3.02
N GLY A 468 8.96 7.30 3.15
CA GLY A 468 8.14 8.03 4.11
C GLY A 468 8.60 7.82 5.56
N THR A 469 8.95 6.58 5.92
CA THR A 469 9.47 6.24 7.26
C THR A 469 10.84 6.91 7.53
N LEU A 470 11.73 6.95 6.55
CA LEU A 470 12.99 7.68 6.66
C LEU A 470 12.76 9.21 6.77
N LEU A 471 11.74 9.72 6.09
CA LEU A 471 11.33 11.12 6.21
C LEU A 471 10.77 11.43 7.61
N ILE A 472 10.05 10.49 8.26
CA ILE A 472 9.65 10.62 9.67
C ILE A 472 10.86 10.87 10.54
N TYR A 473 11.89 10.03 10.43
CA TYR A 473 13.11 10.21 11.21
C TYR A 473 13.75 11.61 10.97
N LEU A 474 13.85 12.02 9.71
CA LEU A 474 14.41 13.32 9.36
C LEU A 474 13.60 14.47 9.96
N VAL A 475 12.28 14.44 9.81
CA VAL A 475 11.38 15.49 10.31
C VAL A 475 11.40 15.53 11.83
N VAL A 476 11.17 14.40 12.50
CA VAL A 476 10.96 14.33 13.95
C VAL A 476 12.27 14.52 14.72
N PHE A 477 13.39 13.89 14.30
CA PHE A 477 14.62 13.88 15.08
C PHE A 477 15.69 14.86 14.57
N ARG A 478 15.54 15.45 13.36
CA ARG A 478 16.51 16.41 12.80
C ARG A 478 15.93 17.80 12.59
N ILE A 479 14.68 17.93 12.20
CA ILE A 479 14.04 19.22 11.88
C ILE A 479 13.32 19.83 13.08
N LEU A 480 12.38 19.09 13.71
CA LEU A 480 11.58 19.60 14.82
C LEU A 480 12.39 20.04 16.05
N PRO A 481 13.49 19.37 16.45
CA PRO A 481 14.29 19.83 17.60
C PRO A 481 14.77 21.26 17.49
N ASN A 482 15.12 21.75 16.28
CA ASN A 482 15.55 23.13 16.08
C ASN A 482 14.44 24.16 16.38
N ILE A 483 13.19 23.77 16.12
CA ILE A 483 12.01 24.58 16.40
C ILE A 483 11.69 24.56 17.90
N VAL A 484 11.77 23.39 18.53
CA VAL A 484 11.56 23.22 19.98
C VAL A 484 12.57 24.04 20.76
N VAL A 485 13.86 24.04 20.40
CA VAL A 485 14.91 24.86 21.04
C VAL A 485 14.52 26.34 21.08
N ARG A 486 13.94 26.86 20.01
CA ARG A 486 13.66 28.30 19.87
C ARG A 486 12.36 28.74 20.55
N TRP A 487 11.32 27.86 20.46
CA TRP A 487 9.95 28.26 20.85
C TRP A 487 9.47 27.63 22.13
N ASP A 488 10.06 26.49 22.57
CA ASP A 488 9.62 25.82 23.79
C ASP A 488 10.49 26.19 25.00
N LYS A 489 10.11 27.27 25.67
CA LYS A 489 10.81 27.77 26.88
C LYS A 489 10.25 27.17 28.19
N ARG A 490 9.06 26.53 28.16
CA ARG A 490 8.42 26.02 29.37
C ARG A 490 8.94 24.61 29.70
N PRO A 491 9.15 24.25 30.97
CA PRO A 491 9.56 22.90 31.34
C PRO A 491 8.45 21.89 31.00
N TRP A 492 8.82 20.67 30.65
CA TRP A 492 7.90 19.55 30.45
C TRP A 492 7.62 18.92 31.82
N THR A 493 6.69 19.49 32.57
CA THR A 493 6.36 19.05 33.93
C THR A 493 4.93 18.50 33.97
N ASN A 494 4.81 17.33 34.55
CA ASN A 494 3.62 16.67 35.08
C ASN A 494 2.38 16.46 34.22
N VAL A 495 2.17 15.23 33.92
CA VAL A 495 0.85 14.65 33.70
C VAL A 495 0.34 14.13 35.05
N ARG A 496 -0.42 14.96 35.80
CA ARG A 496 -1.10 14.48 36.99
C ARG A 496 -2.35 13.71 36.57
N GLY A 497 -2.46 12.49 37.00
CA GLY A 497 -3.75 11.75 37.11
C GLY A 497 -3.95 10.56 36.16
N SER A 498 -3.49 10.58 34.87
CA SER A 498 -3.70 9.46 33.96
C SER A 498 -2.53 8.45 33.95
N ALA A 499 -1.32 8.88 34.33
CA ALA A 499 -0.14 8.03 34.39
C ALA A 499 -0.27 6.87 35.42
N HIS A 500 -0.97 7.08 36.54
CA HIS A 500 -1.03 6.06 37.58
C HIS A 500 -1.74 4.76 37.17
N LEU A 501 -2.77 4.82 36.32
CA LEU A 501 -3.44 3.62 35.81
C LEU A 501 -2.57 2.87 34.82
N VAL A 502 -1.98 3.60 33.85
CA VAL A 502 -1.08 3.03 32.82
C VAL A 502 0.20 2.51 33.49
N ASP A 503 0.84 3.29 34.36
CA ASP A 503 2.01 2.89 35.14
C ASP A 503 1.72 1.65 36.01
N GLY A 504 0.51 1.56 36.58
CA GLY A 504 0.07 0.40 37.36
C GLY A 504 -0.01 -0.87 36.53
N ILE A 505 -0.66 -0.80 35.35
CA ILE A 505 -0.83 -1.93 34.43
C ILE A 505 0.55 -2.34 33.86
N VAL A 506 1.32 -1.37 33.34
CA VAL A 506 2.65 -1.65 32.78
C VAL A 506 3.58 -2.24 33.82
N SER A 507 3.60 -1.69 35.05
CA SER A 507 4.41 -2.24 36.15
C SER A 507 3.95 -3.62 36.61
N ALA A 508 2.66 -3.95 36.49
CA ALA A 508 2.13 -5.27 36.81
C ALA A 508 2.56 -6.28 35.74
N LEU A 509 2.41 -5.94 34.46
CA LEU A 509 2.83 -6.78 33.34
C LEU A 509 4.35 -7.02 33.34
N TYR A 510 5.13 -5.96 33.54
CA TYR A 510 6.58 -6.05 33.66
C TYR A 510 7.03 -6.94 34.80
N ARG A 511 6.45 -6.76 36.01
CA ARG A 511 6.72 -7.62 37.16
C ARG A 511 6.31 -9.06 36.93
N PHE A 512 5.19 -9.29 36.28
CA PHE A 512 4.74 -10.64 35.89
C PHE A 512 5.73 -11.31 34.92
N GLY A 513 6.13 -10.60 33.85
CA GLY A 513 7.08 -11.09 32.85
C GLY A 513 8.43 -11.48 33.45
N ILE A 514 9.00 -10.63 34.35
CA ILE A 514 10.29 -10.90 34.98
C ILE A 514 10.18 -12.00 36.06
N ARG A 515 9.08 -12.02 36.83
CA ARG A 515 8.94 -13.01 37.89
C ARG A 515 8.63 -14.42 37.42
N GLN A 516 7.97 -14.54 36.26
CA GLN A 516 7.51 -15.83 35.74
C GLN A 516 7.82 -15.98 34.24
N PRO A 517 9.07 -15.86 33.82
CA PRO A 517 9.43 -15.91 32.39
C PRO A 517 9.10 -17.25 31.75
N ALA A 518 9.30 -18.37 32.48
CA ALA A 518 8.97 -19.69 32.00
C ALA A 518 7.48 -19.89 31.72
N LEU A 519 6.61 -19.29 32.56
CA LEU A 519 5.16 -19.34 32.33
C LEU A 519 4.74 -18.51 31.13
N VAL A 520 5.32 -17.32 30.94
CA VAL A 520 5.04 -16.47 29.77
C VAL A 520 5.48 -17.16 28.48
N ILE A 521 6.72 -17.69 28.45
CA ILE A 521 7.24 -18.44 27.30
C ILE A 521 6.41 -19.70 27.06
N GLY A 522 6.07 -20.45 28.11
CA GLY A 522 5.23 -21.64 28.01
C GLY A 522 3.83 -21.32 27.44
N MET A 523 3.22 -20.23 27.88
CA MET A 523 1.93 -19.78 27.37
C MET A 523 2.01 -19.40 25.89
N VAL A 524 3.04 -18.69 25.47
CA VAL A 524 3.28 -18.35 24.05
C VAL A 524 3.49 -19.62 23.24
N CYS A 525 4.34 -20.56 23.71
CA CYS A 525 4.59 -21.83 23.02
C CYS A 525 3.30 -22.67 22.88
N VAL A 526 2.46 -22.74 23.92
CA VAL A 526 1.17 -23.44 23.87
C VAL A 526 0.23 -22.76 22.86
N LEU A 527 0.15 -21.44 22.86
CA LEU A 527 -0.67 -20.68 21.92
C LEU A 527 -0.20 -20.89 20.46
N LEU A 528 1.10 -20.88 20.23
CA LEU A 528 1.68 -21.17 18.92
C LEU A 528 1.42 -22.63 18.50
N ALA A 529 1.58 -23.58 19.38
CA ALA A 529 1.35 -25.00 19.10
C ALA A 529 -0.12 -25.33 18.82
N LEU A 530 -1.04 -24.74 19.57
CA LEU A 530 -2.49 -24.89 19.37
C LEU A 530 -2.97 -24.14 18.12
N GLY A 531 -2.31 -23.03 17.77
CA GLY A 531 -2.61 -22.25 16.58
C GLY A 531 -2.08 -22.84 15.27
N ALA A 532 -0.98 -23.59 15.32
CA ALA A 532 -0.32 -24.11 14.11
C ALA A 532 -1.23 -24.89 13.13
N PRO A 533 -2.16 -25.75 13.58
CA PRO A 533 -3.09 -26.43 12.68
C PRO A 533 -3.98 -25.47 11.90
N GLN A 534 -4.29 -24.29 12.45
CA GLN A 534 -5.19 -23.32 11.83
C GLN A 534 -4.56 -22.61 10.61
N LEU A 535 -3.23 -22.64 10.49
CA LEU A 535 -2.54 -22.11 9.31
C LEU A 535 -2.97 -22.80 8.01
N ARG A 536 -3.39 -24.06 8.09
CA ARG A 536 -3.90 -24.83 6.95
C ARG A 536 -5.25 -24.35 6.45
N ASN A 537 -5.98 -23.61 7.29
CA ASN A 537 -7.30 -23.07 6.97
C ASN A 537 -7.22 -21.64 6.42
N VAL A 538 -6.02 -21.07 6.30
CA VAL A 538 -5.85 -19.77 5.65
C VAL A 538 -6.05 -19.97 4.15
N VAL A 539 -7.11 -19.35 3.65
CA VAL A 539 -7.45 -19.36 2.22
C VAL A 539 -6.83 -18.12 1.59
N VAL A 540 -6.09 -18.31 0.50
CA VAL A 540 -5.67 -17.21 -0.35
C VAL A 540 -6.82 -16.98 -1.34
N GLU A 541 -7.31 -15.77 -1.44
CA GLU A 541 -8.44 -15.46 -2.28
C GLU A 541 -8.44 -13.98 -2.67
N THR A 542 -8.64 -13.73 -3.96
CA THR A 542 -8.79 -12.39 -4.48
C THR A 542 -10.11 -12.29 -5.24
N ASN A 543 -11.15 -11.87 -4.54
CA ASN A 543 -12.45 -11.58 -5.14
C ASN A 543 -12.75 -10.08 -4.97
N LEU A 544 -12.62 -9.31 -6.06
CA LEU A 544 -12.82 -7.87 -6.03
C LEU A 544 -14.26 -7.46 -5.67
N GLN A 545 -15.26 -8.31 -5.93
CA GLN A 545 -16.65 -8.04 -5.54
C GLN A 545 -16.85 -8.19 -4.03
N GLU A 546 -16.10 -9.07 -3.39
CA GLU A 546 -16.21 -9.30 -1.94
C GLU A 546 -15.42 -8.31 -1.09
N PHE A 547 -14.66 -7.41 -1.69
CA PHE A 547 -14.15 -6.22 -1.00
C PHE A 547 -15.27 -5.27 -0.55
N PHE A 548 -16.46 -5.40 -1.13
CA PHE A 548 -17.65 -4.66 -0.74
C PHE A 548 -18.50 -5.44 0.26
N ASP A 549 -19.16 -4.73 1.16
CA ASP A 549 -20.17 -5.31 2.04
C ASP A 549 -21.22 -6.09 1.23
N PHE A 550 -21.76 -7.15 1.83
CA PHE A 550 -22.76 -8.02 1.20
C PHE A 550 -23.95 -7.25 0.59
N ASN A 551 -24.39 -6.17 1.25
CA ASN A 551 -25.50 -5.31 0.81
C ASN A 551 -25.03 -4.09 -0.01
N HIS A 552 -23.78 -4.08 -0.51
CA HIS A 552 -23.31 -2.96 -1.32
C HIS A 552 -23.99 -2.96 -2.69
N PRO A 553 -24.49 -1.80 -3.17
CA PRO A 553 -25.29 -1.72 -4.41
C PRO A 553 -24.59 -2.34 -5.62
N VAL A 554 -23.28 -2.18 -5.80
CA VAL A 554 -22.55 -2.74 -6.93
C VAL A 554 -22.60 -4.28 -6.92
N ARG A 555 -22.52 -4.91 -5.72
CA ARG A 555 -22.55 -6.35 -5.56
C ARG A 555 -23.96 -6.90 -5.81
N GLU A 556 -24.99 -6.24 -5.29
CA GLU A 556 -26.39 -6.61 -5.52
C GLU A 556 -26.77 -6.47 -7.00
N GLN A 557 -26.37 -5.35 -7.64
CA GLN A 557 -26.68 -5.08 -9.05
C GLN A 557 -25.97 -6.05 -9.99
N THR A 558 -24.70 -6.35 -9.74
CA THR A 558 -23.96 -7.34 -10.55
C THR A 558 -24.64 -8.71 -10.47
N ARG A 559 -24.93 -9.19 -9.25
CA ARG A 559 -25.65 -10.46 -9.06
C ARG A 559 -27.02 -10.45 -9.76
N TYR A 560 -27.76 -9.35 -9.66
CA TYR A 560 -29.06 -9.22 -10.31
C TYR A 560 -28.97 -9.32 -11.83
N ILE A 561 -27.94 -8.71 -12.44
CA ILE A 561 -27.68 -8.82 -13.87
C ILE A 561 -27.31 -10.25 -14.25
N GLU A 562 -26.48 -10.92 -13.48
CA GLU A 562 -26.07 -12.32 -13.72
C GLU A 562 -27.23 -13.30 -13.56
N ASP A 563 -28.11 -13.08 -12.60
CA ASP A 563 -29.33 -13.88 -12.44
C ASP A 563 -30.31 -13.73 -13.63
N LYS A 564 -30.31 -12.57 -14.31
CA LYS A 564 -31.22 -12.26 -15.42
C LYS A 564 -30.63 -12.54 -16.80
N LEU A 565 -29.31 -12.35 -16.95
CA LEU A 565 -28.58 -12.45 -18.21
C LEU A 565 -27.52 -13.57 -18.11
N VAL A 566 -26.27 -13.23 -18.37
CA VAL A 566 -25.10 -14.11 -18.30
C VAL A 566 -24.08 -13.53 -17.33
N GLY A 567 -23.15 -14.38 -16.88
CA GLY A 567 -22.03 -13.97 -16.03
C GLY A 567 -21.27 -12.77 -16.59
N THR A 568 -20.85 -11.88 -15.70
CA THR A 568 -20.18 -10.61 -16.07
C THR A 568 -18.66 -10.75 -16.21
N MET A 569 -18.07 -11.89 -15.82
CA MET A 569 -16.64 -12.14 -15.95
C MET A 569 -16.32 -12.68 -17.34
N ALA A 570 -15.46 -11.95 -18.06
CA ALA A 570 -15.07 -12.32 -19.42
C ALA A 570 -13.77 -13.13 -19.45
N VAL A 571 -13.78 -14.22 -20.20
CA VAL A 571 -12.60 -14.99 -20.60
C VAL A 571 -12.63 -15.16 -22.11
N SER A 572 -11.50 -14.97 -22.78
CA SER A 572 -11.39 -15.17 -24.22
C SER A 572 -10.44 -16.31 -24.53
N VAL A 573 -10.86 -17.22 -25.38
CA VAL A 573 -9.96 -18.24 -25.98
C VAL A 573 -9.69 -17.85 -27.40
N ILE A 574 -8.41 -17.59 -27.69
CA ILE A 574 -7.94 -17.17 -29.00
C ILE A 574 -7.46 -18.40 -29.76
N PHE A 575 -7.90 -18.53 -30.98
CA PHE A 575 -7.44 -19.55 -31.92
C PHE A 575 -6.69 -18.88 -33.07
N ASP A 576 -5.51 -19.38 -33.38
CA ASP A 576 -4.63 -18.86 -34.43
C ASP A 576 -4.40 -19.95 -35.47
N ALA A 577 -4.94 -19.74 -36.65
CA ALA A 577 -4.67 -20.59 -37.83
C ALA A 577 -3.33 -20.15 -38.47
N ASP A 578 -2.53 -21.13 -38.90
CA ASP A 578 -1.20 -20.89 -39.45
C ASP A 578 -1.17 -20.04 -40.74
N ALA A 579 -2.32 -19.94 -41.41
CA ALA A 579 -2.43 -19.28 -42.71
C ALA A 579 -3.66 -18.37 -42.79
N ARG A 580 -3.54 -17.34 -43.63
CA ARG A 580 -4.67 -16.51 -44.04
C ARG A 580 -5.82 -17.38 -44.57
N ASP A 581 -7.07 -17.01 -44.21
CA ASP A 581 -8.27 -17.79 -44.52
C ASP A 581 -8.27 -19.22 -43.90
N GLY A 582 -7.39 -19.51 -42.97
CA GLY A 582 -7.29 -20.83 -42.34
C GLY A 582 -8.52 -21.17 -41.50
N LEU A 583 -9.20 -20.15 -40.93
CA LEU A 583 -10.44 -20.32 -40.17
C LEU A 583 -11.65 -20.64 -41.02
N LYS A 584 -11.56 -20.49 -42.34
CA LYS A 584 -12.61 -20.89 -43.27
C LYS A 584 -12.60 -22.41 -43.61
N ASP A 585 -11.63 -23.14 -43.07
CA ASP A 585 -11.58 -24.60 -43.20
C ASP A 585 -12.64 -25.23 -42.29
N PRO A 586 -13.54 -26.09 -42.83
CA PRO A 586 -14.59 -26.74 -42.03
C PRO A 586 -14.06 -27.51 -40.81
N ARG A 587 -12.87 -28.14 -40.93
CA ARG A 587 -12.25 -28.90 -39.84
C ARG A 587 -11.81 -27.99 -38.70
N THR A 588 -11.22 -26.85 -39.06
CA THR A 588 -10.81 -25.83 -38.07
C THR A 588 -12.02 -25.29 -37.34
N LEU A 589 -13.07 -24.90 -38.08
CA LEU A 589 -14.30 -24.42 -37.46
C LEU A 589 -14.98 -25.48 -36.58
N GLN A 590 -14.93 -26.78 -37.00
CA GLN A 590 -15.51 -27.86 -36.21
C GLN A 590 -14.75 -28.05 -34.88
N LEU A 591 -13.40 -27.97 -34.88
CA LEU A 591 -12.62 -28.02 -33.63
C LEU A 591 -13.03 -26.88 -32.65
N ILE A 592 -13.18 -25.67 -33.17
CA ILE A 592 -13.64 -24.53 -32.36
C ILE A 592 -15.08 -24.74 -31.89
N ARG A 593 -15.95 -25.29 -32.72
CA ARG A 593 -17.33 -25.59 -32.38
C ARG A 593 -17.43 -26.65 -31.28
N ASP A 594 -16.64 -27.72 -31.39
CA ASP A 594 -16.58 -28.77 -30.36
C ASP A 594 -16.15 -28.23 -29.02
N PHE A 595 -15.17 -27.30 -29.01
CA PHE A 595 -14.78 -26.55 -27.80
C PHE A 595 -15.96 -25.71 -27.26
N GLN A 596 -16.67 -24.97 -28.10
CA GLN A 596 -17.84 -24.22 -27.68
C GLN A 596 -18.95 -25.10 -27.07
N GLN A 597 -19.22 -26.28 -27.67
CA GLN A 597 -20.20 -27.21 -27.14
C GLN A 597 -19.79 -27.78 -25.79
N TRP A 598 -18.50 -28.11 -25.63
CA TRP A 598 -17.96 -28.55 -24.34
C TRP A 598 -18.04 -27.44 -23.30
N SER A 599 -17.67 -26.21 -23.66
CA SER A 599 -17.69 -25.07 -22.74
C SER A 599 -19.10 -24.72 -22.28
N LYS A 600 -20.11 -24.75 -23.17
CA LYS A 600 -21.54 -24.55 -22.84
C LYS A 600 -22.10 -25.62 -21.88
N ALA A 601 -21.45 -26.78 -21.78
CA ALA A 601 -21.85 -27.85 -20.86
C ALA A 601 -21.23 -27.69 -19.45
N GLN A 602 -20.30 -26.71 -19.24
CA GLN A 602 -19.72 -26.48 -17.94
C GLN A 602 -20.64 -25.57 -17.12
N PRO A 603 -20.88 -25.88 -15.83
CA PRO A 603 -21.80 -25.11 -15.00
C PRO A 603 -21.32 -23.69 -14.68
N GLU A 604 -20.03 -23.45 -14.78
CA GLU A 604 -19.41 -22.16 -14.51
C GLU A 604 -19.40 -21.22 -15.74
N ILE A 605 -19.79 -21.74 -16.94
CA ILE A 605 -19.77 -20.98 -18.20
C ILE A 605 -21.21 -20.80 -18.70
N ASP A 606 -21.74 -19.59 -18.58
CA ASP A 606 -23.11 -19.29 -19.01
C ASP A 606 -23.22 -19.13 -20.52
N ARG A 607 -22.15 -18.63 -21.16
CA ARG A 607 -22.16 -18.42 -22.61
C ARG A 607 -20.77 -18.68 -23.21
N SER A 608 -20.80 -19.22 -24.43
CA SER A 608 -19.65 -19.37 -25.31
C SER A 608 -20.07 -18.93 -26.69
N PHE A 609 -19.38 -17.94 -27.26
CA PHE A 609 -19.81 -17.31 -28.52
C PHE A 609 -18.60 -16.91 -29.37
N GLY A 610 -18.75 -17.02 -30.72
CA GLY A 610 -17.73 -16.64 -31.67
C GLY A 610 -18.06 -16.97 -33.11
N LEU A 611 -17.05 -17.02 -34.01
CA LEU A 611 -17.18 -17.20 -35.44
C LEU A 611 -18.07 -18.42 -35.85
N PRO A 612 -17.99 -19.60 -35.20
CA PRO A 612 -18.85 -20.73 -35.57
C PRO A 612 -20.35 -20.46 -35.44
N ASP A 613 -20.75 -19.60 -34.48
CA ASP A 613 -22.17 -19.26 -34.28
C ASP A 613 -22.71 -18.44 -35.46
N PHE A 614 -21.92 -17.46 -35.96
CA PHE A 614 -22.28 -16.68 -37.16
C PHE A 614 -22.43 -17.59 -38.41
N VAL A 615 -21.43 -18.45 -38.65
CA VAL A 615 -21.46 -19.37 -39.82
C VAL A 615 -22.64 -20.32 -39.74
N GLN A 616 -22.98 -20.81 -38.56
CA GLN A 616 -24.13 -21.70 -38.33
C GLN A 616 -25.43 -20.95 -38.56
N GLU A 617 -25.57 -19.70 -38.11
CA GLU A 617 -26.77 -18.90 -38.31
C GLU A 617 -26.96 -18.51 -39.78
N MET A 618 -25.89 -18.14 -40.49
CA MET A 618 -25.95 -17.92 -41.94
C MET A 618 -26.37 -19.18 -42.71
N HIS A 619 -25.85 -20.33 -42.32
CA HIS A 619 -26.22 -21.59 -42.98
C HIS A 619 -27.69 -21.95 -42.76
N TRP A 620 -28.20 -21.73 -41.55
CA TRP A 620 -29.62 -21.92 -41.23
C TRP A 620 -30.50 -20.94 -41.99
N ALA A 621 -30.15 -19.66 -42.00
CA ALA A 621 -30.93 -18.62 -42.69
C ALA A 621 -30.94 -18.85 -44.19
N PHE A 622 -29.80 -19.16 -44.82
CA PHE A 622 -29.72 -19.45 -46.26
C PHE A 622 -30.57 -20.64 -46.70
N ASN A 623 -30.82 -21.59 -45.78
CA ASN A 623 -31.71 -22.72 -46.05
C ASN A 623 -33.16 -22.50 -45.56
N ALA A 624 -33.68 -21.27 -45.70
CA ALA A 624 -35.03 -20.87 -45.35
C ALA A 624 -35.42 -21.20 -43.90
N GLU A 625 -34.46 -20.99 -42.98
CA GLU A 625 -34.64 -21.19 -41.54
C GLU A 625 -35.01 -22.64 -41.13
N ASN A 626 -34.60 -23.59 -41.95
CA ASN A 626 -34.85 -25.01 -41.68
C ASN A 626 -33.93 -25.49 -40.53
N PRO A 627 -34.47 -25.97 -39.40
CA PRO A 627 -33.67 -26.40 -38.24
C PRO A 627 -32.61 -27.50 -38.55
N ALA A 628 -32.80 -28.30 -39.62
CA ALA A 628 -31.84 -29.30 -40.02
C ALA A 628 -30.48 -28.71 -40.48
N PHE A 629 -30.48 -27.45 -40.90
CA PHE A 629 -29.28 -26.73 -41.37
C PHE A 629 -28.67 -25.82 -40.30
N ARG A 630 -29.12 -25.86 -39.07
CA ARG A 630 -28.54 -25.13 -37.98
C ARG A 630 -27.26 -25.82 -37.44
N GLN A 631 -26.33 -26.00 -38.38
CA GLN A 631 -25.02 -26.66 -38.18
C GLN A 631 -23.97 -26.04 -39.10
N LEU A 632 -22.70 -26.30 -38.82
CA LEU A 632 -21.62 -25.85 -39.70
C LEU A 632 -21.68 -26.60 -41.04
N PRO A 633 -21.48 -25.88 -42.17
CA PRO A 633 -21.37 -26.56 -43.46
C PRO A 633 -20.02 -27.29 -43.60
N ASP A 634 -20.02 -28.42 -44.29
CA ASP A 634 -18.79 -29.21 -44.55
C ASP A 634 -17.97 -28.70 -45.76
N ASP A 635 -18.42 -27.63 -46.44
CA ASP A 635 -17.80 -27.09 -47.64
C ASP A 635 -17.17 -25.73 -47.37
N ARG A 636 -15.85 -25.64 -47.60
CA ARG A 636 -15.07 -24.40 -47.42
C ARG A 636 -15.53 -23.29 -48.36
N GLU A 637 -15.92 -23.64 -49.60
CA GLU A 637 -16.32 -22.65 -50.60
C GLU A 637 -17.66 -22.03 -50.18
N LEU A 638 -18.55 -22.82 -49.64
CA LEU A 638 -19.83 -22.36 -49.09
C LEU A 638 -19.61 -21.43 -47.87
N ILE A 639 -18.75 -21.82 -46.93
CA ILE A 639 -18.36 -20.93 -45.79
C ILE A 639 -17.81 -19.60 -46.28
N THR A 640 -16.93 -19.67 -47.29
CA THR A 640 -16.32 -18.45 -47.88
C THR A 640 -17.39 -17.55 -48.52
N GLN A 641 -18.40 -18.13 -49.18
CA GLN A 641 -19.52 -17.39 -49.79
C GLN A 641 -20.37 -16.71 -48.72
N TYR A 642 -20.72 -17.41 -47.63
CA TYR A 642 -21.50 -16.82 -46.54
C TYR A 642 -20.75 -15.60 -45.91
N LEU A 643 -19.48 -15.78 -45.62
CA LEU A 643 -18.64 -14.70 -45.03
C LEU A 643 -18.40 -13.54 -46.01
N LEU A 644 -18.48 -13.77 -47.31
CA LEU A 644 -18.40 -12.72 -48.35
C LEU A 644 -19.69 -11.93 -48.48
N ILE A 645 -20.86 -12.61 -48.34
CA ILE A 645 -22.19 -12.01 -48.48
C ILE A 645 -22.56 -11.26 -47.17
N TYR A 646 -22.03 -11.69 -46.04
CA TYR A 646 -22.31 -11.08 -44.75
C TYR A 646 -21.79 -9.62 -44.71
N ASP A 647 -22.73 -8.66 -44.57
CA ASP A 647 -22.46 -7.23 -44.60
C ASP A 647 -22.45 -6.63 -43.16
N GLY A 648 -22.60 -7.45 -42.10
CA GLY A 648 -22.51 -7.01 -40.71
C GLY A 648 -21.06 -6.79 -40.26
N GLU A 649 -20.82 -5.80 -39.42
CA GLU A 649 -19.49 -5.52 -38.88
C GLU A 649 -19.22 -6.28 -37.56
N ASP A 650 -20.23 -6.75 -36.86
CA ASP A 650 -20.19 -7.41 -35.55
C ASP A 650 -19.38 -8.75 -35.56
N ILE A 651 -19.26 -9.39 -36.70
CA ILE A 651 -18.42 -10.59 -36.86
C ILE A 651 -16.94 -10.31 -36.59
N TYR A 652 -16.47 -9.08 -36.90
CA TYR A 652 -15.07 -8.68 -36.73
C TYR A 652 -14.71 -8.41 -35.26
N ASP A 653 -15.67 -8.45 -34.36
CA ASP A 653 -15.43 -8.53 -32.95
C ASP A 653 -14.86 -9.89 -32.51
N PHE A 654 -15.05 -10.93 -33.32
CA PHE A 654 -14.70 -12.33 -33.01
C PHE A 654 -13.69 -12.93 -33.97
N VAL A 655 -13.40 -12.27 -35.10
CA VAL A 655 -12.45 -12.75 -36.10
C VAL A 655 -11.75 -11.57 -36.79
N ASP A 656 -10.48 -11.70 -37.08
CA ASP A 656 -9.74 -10.72 -37.84
C ASP A 656 -10.14 -10.72 -39.34
N ARG A 657 -9.85 -9.62 -40.05
CA ARG A 657 -10.19 -9.48 -41.48
C ARG A 657 -9.48 -10.46 -42.41
N ASP A 658 -8.42 -11.10 -41.94
CA ASP A 658 -7.68 -12.12 -42.65
C ASP A 658 -8.19 -13.55 -42.33
N PHE A 659 -9.17 -13.71 -41.47
CA PHE A 659 -9.69 -15.01 -41.02
C PHE A 659 -8.58 -15.97 -40.57
N GLN A 660 -7.59 -15.40 -39.88
CA GLN A 660 -6.47 -16.13 -39.31
C GLN A 660 -6.59 -16.26 -37.79
N HIS A 661 -7.09 -15.23 -37.13
CA HIS A 661 -7.25 -15.20 -35.66
C HIS A 661 -8.74 -15.11 -35.33
N SER A 662 -9.21 -15.94 -34.41
CA SER A 662 -10.58 -15.88 -33.90
C SER A 662 -10.57 -15.94 -32.39
N GLN A 663 -11.43 -15.14 -31.74
CA GLN A 663 -11.71 -15.29 -30.33
C GLN A 663 -13.04 -15.97 -30.08
N ILE A 664 -13.07 -16.84 -29.10
CA ILE A 664 -14.29 -17.32 -28.47
C ILE A 664 -14.46 -16.59 -27.15
N ALA A 665 -15.49 -15.79 -27.06
CA ALA A 665 -15.85 -15.08 -25.84
C ALA A 665 -16.64 -16.00 -24.91
N LEU A 666 -16.15 -16.18 -23.70
CA LEU A 666 -16.79 -16.94 -22.62
C LEU A 666 -17.26 -15.96 -21.55
N ASN A 667 -18.50 -16.05 -21.15
CA ASN A 667 -19.05 -15.39 -19.97
C ASN A 667 -19.12 -16.42 -18.84
N ILE A 668 -18.36 -16.19 -17.77
CA ILE A 668 -18.33 -17.07 -16.60
C ILE A 668 -19.05 -16.42 -15.41
N ASN A 669 -19.71 -17.25 -14.60
CA ASN A 669 -20.52 -16.83 -13.44
C ASN A 669 -19.80 -16.97 -12.10
N VAL A 670 -18.47 -17.13 -12.14
CA VAL A 670 -17.60 -17.22 -10.95
C VAL A 670 -16.67 -16.02 -10.86
N HIS A 671 -16.41 -15.56 -9.63
CA HIS A 671 -15.64 -14.35 -9.34
C HIS A 671 -14.46 -14.58 -8.41
N SER A 672 -14.41 -15.73 -7.74
CA SER A 672 -13.31 -16.18 -6.92
C SER A 672 -12.12 -16.51 -7.82
N ALA A 673 -10.93 -16.00 -7.50
CA ALA A 673 -9.74 -16.29 -8.30
C ALA A 673 -9.43 -17.80 -8.34
N ASN A 674 -9.70 -18.53 -7.25
CA ASN A 674 -9.56 -19.98 -7.17
C ASN A 674 -10.53 -20.71 -8.12
N ASP A 675 -11.79 -20.29 -8.19
CA ASP A 675 -12.78 -20.89 -9.08
C ASP A 675 -12.46 -20.58 -10.54
N ILE A 676 -12.04 -19.31 -10.84
CA ILE A 676 -11.60 -18.93 -12.17
C ILE A 676 -10.39 -19.78 -12.59
N SER A 677 -9.36 -19.92 -11.74
CA SER A 677 -8.17 -20.73 -12.02
C SER A 677 -8.55 -22.19 -12.34
N ARG A 678 -9.52 -22.77 -11.62
CA ARG A 678 -10.04 -24.11 -11.90
C ARG A 678 -10.72 -24.19 -13.27
N VAL A 679 -11.54 -23.20 -13.61
CA VAL A 679 -12.19 -23.12 -14.93
C VAL A 679 -11.15 -23.02 -16.04
N LEU A 680 -10.14 -22.14 -15.87
CA LEU A 680 -9.07 -22.00 -16.85
C LEU A 680 -8.24 -23.28 -17.02
N GLU A 681 -7.98 -24.01 -15.93
CA GLU A 681 -7.25 -25.28 -16.03
C GLU A 681 -8.08 -26.36 -16.75
N ASN A 682 -9.39 -26.44 -16.48
CA ASN A 682 -10.30 -27.33 -17.23
C ASN A 682 -10.31 -26.98 -18.74
N ILE A 683 -10.31 -25.66 -19.08
CA ILE A 683 -10.21 -25.21 -20.47
C ILE A 683 -8.87 -25.63 -21.08
N ARG A 684 -7.74 -25.42 -20.38
CA ARG A 684 -6.39 -25.81 -20.86
C ARG A 684 -6.31 -27.34 -21.10
N GLU A 685 -6.85 -28.14 -20.17
CA GLU A 685 -6.86 -29.59 -20.28
C GLU A 685 -7.65 -30.03 -21.52
N TYR A 686 -8.87 -29.49 -21.69
CA TYR A 686 -9.68 -29.80 -22.87
C TYR A 686 -8.97 -29.44 -24.18
N LEU A 687 -8.41 -28.20 -24.27
CA LEU A 687 -7.75 -27.72 -25.48
C LEU A 687 -6.48 -28.53 -25.78
N ARG A 688 -5.72 -28.91 -24.77
CA ARG A 688 -4.52 -29.76 -24.94
C ARG A 688 -4.88 -31.14 -25.47
N ASP A 689 -5.96 -31.74 -24.96
CA ASP A 689 -6.35 -33.12 -25.30
C ASP A 689 -7.10 -33.22 -26.62
N ASN A 690 -7.90 -32.21 -26.98
CA ASN A 690 -8.81 -32.28 -28.12
C ASN A 690 -8.39 -31.43 -29.32
N VAL A 691 -7.72 -30.28 -29.07
CA VAL A 691 -7.19 -29.39 -30.12
C VAL A 691 -5.72 -29.66 -30.38
N GLY A 692 -4.93 -29.85 -29.31
CA GLY A 692 -3.49 -30.20 -29.39
C GLY A 692 -2.71 -29.23 -30.27
N ASP A 693 -1.89 -29.82 -31.19
CA ASP A 693 -1.08 -29.06 -32.14
C ASP A 693 -1.81 -28.75 -33.48
N ALA A 694 -3.10 -29.14 -33.59
CA ALA A 694 -3.86 -28.92 -34.81
C ALA A 694 -4.21 -27.44 -35.04
N LEU A 695 -4.32 -26.68 -33.96
CA LEU A 695 -4.59 -25.24 -33.96
C LEU A 695 -3.92 -24.61 -32.75
N ARG A 696 -3.19 -23.51 -32.93
CA ARG A 696 -2.61 -22.77 -31.81
C ARG A 696 -3.73 -22.08 -31.05
N TRP A 697 -3.59 -22.07 -29.74
CA TRP A 697 -4.57 -21.44 -28.88
C TRP A 697 -3.91 -20.73 -27.69
N GLU A 698 -4.55 -19.67 -27.24
CA GLU A 698 -4.16 -18.91 -26.04
C GLU A 698 -5.41 -18.45 -25.28
N ILE A 699 -5.28 -18.32 -23.96
CA ILE A 699 -6.37 -17.85 -23.10
C ILE A 699 -6.03 -16.43 -22.67
N ALA A 700 -7.00 -15.52 -22.72
CA ALA A 700 -6.88 -14.12 -22.38
C ALA A 700 -8.12 -13.59 -21.67
N GLY A 701 -8.18 -12.29 -21.47
CA GLY A 701 -9.29 -11.59 -20.84
C GLY A 701 -9.11 -11.39 -19.34
N ASN A 702 -10.00 -10.61 -18.76
CA ASN A 702 -9.95 -10.21 -17.35
C ASN A 702 -9.93 -11.39 -16.39
N GLY A 703 -10.69 -12.47 -16.68
CA GLY A 703 -10.69 -13.68 -15.86
C GLY A 703 -9.31 -14.31 -15.71
N ARG A 704 -8.52 -14.36 -16.79
CA ARG A 704 -7.13 -14.83 -16.73
C ARG A 704 -6.27 -13.91 -15.86
N LEU A 705 -6.38 -12.59 -16.03
CA LEU A 705 -5.62 -11.64 -15.21
C LEU A 705 -5.92 -11.84 -13.72
N PHE A 706 -7.17 -12.06 -13.33
CA PHE A 706 -7.52 -12.31 -11.93
C PHE A 706 -6.95 -13.62 -11.39
N ALA A 707 -6.96 -14.69 -12.19
CA ALA A 707 -6.34 -15.95 -11.80
C ALA A 707 -4.82 -15.81 -11.62
N ASP A 708 -4.13 -15.21 -12.60
CA ASP A 708 -2.68 -15.02 -12.55
C ASP A 708 -2.27 -14.07 -11.38
N MET A 709 -3.13 -13.13 -10.99
CA MET A 709 -2.90 -12.23 -9.85
C MET A 709 -2.81 -12.99 -8.52
N GLU A 710 -3.56 -14.06 -8.34
CA GLU A 710 -3.48 -14.89 -7.13
C GLU A 710 -2.12 -15.60 -6.99
N ASP A 711 -1.63 -16.19 -8.08
CA ASP A 711 -0.31 -16.83 -8.11
C ASP A 711 0.81 -15.82 -7.80
N LEU A 712 0.70 -14.59 -8.36
CA LEU A 712 1.62 -13.50 -8.08
C LEU A 712 1.51 -13.01 -6.62
N LEU A 713 0.32 -13.03 -6.04
CA LEU A 713 0.11 -12.67 -4.64
C LEU A 713 0.82 -13.65 -3.71
N VAL A 714 0.63 -14.96 -3.91
CA VAL A 714 1.25 -16.00 -3.09
C VAL A 714 2.76 -15.93 -3.19
N SER A 715 3.30 -15.91 -4.41
CA SER A 715 4.74 -15.82 -4.65
C SER A 715 5.33 -14.53 -4.06
N GLY A 716 4.67 -13.40 -4.30
CA GLY A 716 5.07 -12.10 -3.76
C GLY A 716 5.07 -12.06 -2.23
N GLN A 717 4.09 -12.69 -1.57
CA GLN A 717 4.04 -12.80 -0.12
C GLN A 717 5.22 -13.59 0.42
N VAL A 718 5.54 -14.73 -0.19
CA VAL A 718 6.69 -15.55 0.20
C VAL A 718 8.00 -14.76 0.07
N TYR A 719 8.23 -14.11 -1.08
CA TYR A 719 9.46 -13.34 -1.32
C TYR A 719 9.57 -12.13 -0.39
N SER A 720 8.50 -11.37 -0.19
CA SER A 720 8.52 -10.19 0.67
C SER A 720 8.71 -10.54 2.14
N LEU A 721 8.08 -11.61 2.63
CA LEU A 721 8.22 -12.08 4.00
C LEU A 721 9.65 -12.57 4.28
N TRP A 722 10.21 -13.42 3.38
CA TRP A 722 11.60 -13.84 3.49
C TRP A 722 12.57 -12.66 3.38
N GLY A 723 12.34 -11.73 2.47
CA GLY A 723 13.12 -10.51 2.34
C GLY A 723 13.12 -9.68 3.63
N ALA A 724 11.94 -9.48 4.24
CA ALA A 724 11.81 -8.80 5.52
C ALA A 724 12.58 -9.51 6.63
N LEU A 725 12.41 -10.84 6.76
CA LEU A 725 13.08 -11.63 7.79
C LEU A 725 14.60 -11.57 7.67
N VAL A 726 15.13 -11.75 6.47
CA VAL A 726 16.59 -11.69 6.21
C VAL A 726 17.13 -10.29 6.51
N LEU A 727 16.46 -9.25 6.01
CA LEU A 727 16.91 -7.88 6.18
C LEU A 727 16.90 -7.46 7.67
N ILE A 728 15.85 -7.79 8.39
CA ILE A 728 15.73 -7.51 9.82
C ILE A 728 16.76 -8.31 10.61
N PHE A 729 16.94 -9.59 10.30
CA PHE A 729 17.99 -10.40 10.93
C PHE A 729 19.37 -9.79 10.74
N VAL A 730 19.70 -9.30 9.54
CA VAL A 730 20.98 -8.61 9.25
C VAL A 730 21.10 -7.33 10.07
N PHE A 731 20.05 -6.52 10.17
CA PHE A 731 20.07 -5.33 11.03
C PHE A 731 20.25 -5.68 12.50
N MET A 732 19.56 -6.70 13.01
CA MET A 732 19.71 -7.17 14.39
C MET A 732 21.11 -7.74 14.65
N LEU A 733 21.68 -8.49 13.70
CA LEU A 733 23.05 -8.99 13.77
C LEU A 733 24.06 -7.85 13.85
N PHE A 734 23.89 -6.82 13.04
CA PHE A 734 24.76 -5.63 13.07
C PHE A 734 24.63 -4.86 14.38
N PHE A 735 23.42 -4.73 14.91
CA PHE A 735 23.13 -4.00 16.14
C PHE A 735 23.63 -4.76 17.38
N LEU A 736 23.28 -6.05 17.51
CA LEU A 736 23.61 -6.88 18.68
C LEU A 736 25.03 -7.46 18.63
N ARG A 737 25.66 -7.45 17.43
CA ARG A 737 26.99 -8.05 17.18
C ARG A 737 27.13 -9.50 17.66
N SER A 738 26.03 -10.24 17.75
CA SER A 738 25.95 -11.62 18.19
C SER A 738 24.90 -12.37 17.37
N PHE A 739 25.32 -13.43 16.68
CA PHE A 739 24.43 -14.26 15.86
C PHE A 739 23.29 -14.88 16.69
N TRP A 740 23.61 -15.45 17.84
CA TRP A 740 22.63 -16.10 18.71
C TRP A 740 21.63 -15.11 19.32
N ALA A 741 22.11 -13.92 19.72
CA ALA A 741 21.23 -12.89 20.23
C ALA A 741 20.27 -12.40 19.14
N ALA A 742 20.77 -12.14 17.93
CA ALA A 742 19.94 -11.74 16.79
C ALA A 742 18.87 -12.80 16.46
N LEU A 743 19.26 -14.09 16.46
CA LEU A 743 18.33 -15.19 16.20
C LEU A 743 17.25 -15.31 17.27
N LEU A 744 17.61 -15.20 18.56
CA LEU A 744 16.64 -15.24 19.66
C LEU A 744 15.67 -14.06 19.63
N CYS A 745 16.12 -12.86 19.24
CA CYS A 745 15.28 -11.69 19.08
C CYS A 745 14.27 -11.80 17.92
N MET A 746 14.50 -12.69 16.95
CA MET A 746 13.52 -12.94 15.88
C MET A 746 12.25 -13.65 16.39
N ILE A 747 12.35 -14.46 17.44
CA ILE A 747 11.20 -15.24 17.96
C ILE A 747 10.05 -14.32 18.42
N PRO A 748 10.26 -13.32 19.30
CA PRO A 748 9.18 -12.41 19.69
C PRO A 748 8.65 -11.56 18.52
N ASN A 749 9.49 -11.24 17.53
CA ASN A 749 9.07 -10.47 16.36
C ASN A 749 8.23 -11.28 15.37
N LEU A 750 8.45 -12.60 15.29
CA LEU A 750 7.68 -13.51 14.45
C LEU A 750 6.34 -13.95 15.09
N SER A 751 6.28 -13.99 16.42
CA SER A 751 5.10 -14.50 17.12
C SER A 751 3.80 -13.71 16.84
N PRO A 752 3.78 -12.36 16.70
CA PRO A 752 2.58 -11.63 16.33
C PRO A 752 2.08 -11.97 14.91
N ILE A 753 3.00 -12.20 13.97
CA ILE A 753 2.66 -12.54 12.58
C ILE A 753 2.03 -13.91 12.52
N PHE A 754 2.66 -14.87 13.19
CA PHE A 754 2.09 -16.22 13.32
C PHE A 754 0.67 -16.14 13.92
N LEU A 755 0.47 -15.32 14.96
CA LEU A 755 -0.85 -15.13 15.57
C LEU A 755 -1.86 -14.51 14.61
N ILE A 756 -1.45 -13.55 13.77
CA ILE A 756 -2.32 -12.99 12.71
C ILE A 756 -2.82 -14.08 11.79
N PHE A 757 -1.92 -14.92 11.25
CA PHE A 757 -2.31 -16.04 10.38
C PHE A 757 -3.20 -17.07 11.10
N VAL A 758 -2.95 -17.34 12.39
CA VAL A 758 -3.82 -18.20 13.21
C VAL A 758 -5.23 -17.60 13.33
N ILE A 759 -5.34 -16.30 13.58
CA ILE A 759 -6.62 -15.60 13.66
C ILE A 759 -7.34 -15.66 12.30
N MET A 760 -6.62 -15.43 11.20
CA MET A 760 -7.18 -15.54 9.85
C MET A 760 -7.77 -16.94 9.60
N GLY A 761 -7.00 -18.00 9.91
CA GLY A 761 -7.47 -19.38 9.77
C GLY A 761 -8.65 -19.75 10.70
N LEU A 762 -8.79 -19.10 11.86
CA LEU A 762 -9.92 -19.30 12.78
C LEU A 762 -11.18 -18.55 12.37
N THR A 763 -11.01 -17.33 11.84
CA THR A 763 -12.11 -16.43 11.51
C THR A 763 -12.57 -16.53 10.06
N GLY A 764 -11.80 -17.23 9.21
CA GLY A 764 -12.07 -17.31 7.77
C GLY A 764 -11.75 -16.02 7.02
N ILE A 765 -10.93 -15.13 7.61
CA ILE A 765 -10.43 -13.95 6.90
C ILE A 765 -9.41 -14.42 5.85
N TRP A 766 -9.62 -14.02 4.62
CA TRP A 766 -8.77 -14.41 3.51
C TRP A 766 -7.40 -13.69 3.51
N LEU A 767 -6.42 -14.35 2.93
CA LEU A 767 -5.18 -13.72 2.55
C LEU A 767 -5.36 -13.07 1.17
N ASP A 768 -5.67 -11.79 1.19
CA ASP A 768 -5.80 -10.93 0.02
C ASP A 768 -4.61 -9.95 -0.11
N MET A 769 -4.64 -9.05 -1.07
CA MET A 769 -3.58 -8.06 -1.28
C MET A 769 -3.33 -7.16 -0.06
N ALA A 770 -4.37 -6.78 0.67
CA ALA A 770 -4.26 -5.90 1.83
C ALA A 770 -3.71 -6.66 3.04
N THR A 771 -4.24 -7.85 3.33
CA THR A 771 -3.81 -8.69 4.45
C THR A 771 -2.41 -9.24 4.25
N ALA A 772 -2.01 -9.53 3.00
CA ALA A 772 -0.66 -9.96 2.66
C ALA A 772 0.41 -8.94 3.06
N MET A 773 0.16 -7.65 2.87
CA MET A 773 1.10 -6.59 3.26
C MET A 773 1.27 -6.46 4.77
N ILE A 774 0.22 -6.79 5.56
CA ILE A 774 0.21 -6.63 7.02
C ILE A 774 1.37 -7.40 7.66
N ALA A 775 1.70 -8.59 7.17
CA ALA A 775 2.79 -9.40 7.72
C ALA A 775 4.15 -8.67 7.65
N SER A 776 4.50 -8.13 6.47
CA SER A 776 5.77 -7.41 6.27
C SER A 776 5.80 -6.06 7.02
N VAL A 777 4.68 -5.36 7.08
CA VAL A 777 4.53 -4.11 7.86
C VAL A 777 4.66 -4.41 9.36
N ALA A 778 3.97 -5.45 9.86
CA ALA A 778 3.99 -5.84 11.26
C ALA A 778 5.39 -6.25 11.73
N ILE A 779 6.15 -6.98 10.91
CA ILE A 779 7.57 -7.29 11.23
C ILE A 779 8.38 -6.00 11.40
N GLY A 780 8.26 -5.07 10.46
CA GLY A 780 9.00 -3.81 10.51
C GLY A 780 8.69 -3.00 11.78
N ILE A 781 7.43 -3.01 12.24
CA ILE A 781 7.00 -2.29 13.45
C ILE A 781 7.40 -3.06 14.74
N ALA A 782 7.24 -4.39 14.76
CA ALA A 782 7.53 -5.20 15.95
C ALA A 782 9.00 -5.13 16.40
N VAL A 783 9.92 -4.97 15.43
CA VAL A 783 11.35 -4.85 15.70
C VAL A 783 11.72 -3.55 16.43
N ASP A 784 10.93 -2.48 16.27
CA ASP A 784 11.13 -1.21 16.95
C ASP A 784 11.17 -1.41 18.48
N ASP A 785 10.20 -2.13 19.04
CA ASP A 785 10.15 -2.44 20.47
C ASP A 785 11.36 -3.27 20.93
N THR A 786 11.85 -4.19 20.09
CA THR A 786 13.01 -5.05 20.41
C THR A 786 14.33 -4.25 20.45
N ILE A 787 14.44 -3.16 19.70
CA ILE A 787 15.63 -2.28 19.68
C ILE A 787 15.68 -1.36 20.91
N HIS A 788 14.54 -1.00 21.45
CA HIS A 788 14.43 -0.12 22.61
C HIS A 788 14.64 -0.83 23.96
N VAL A 789 14.62 -2.15 24.03
CA VAL A 789 14.92 -2.97 25.21
C VAL A 789 16.40 -3.29 25.28
#